data_1b228581c9c50aa24fb634c582e362db
#
_entry.id   1b228581c9c50aa24fb634c582e362db
#
_cell.length_a   1.000
_cell.length_b   1.000
_cell.length_c   1.000
_cell.angle_alpha   90.00
_cell.angle_beta   90.00
_cell.angle_gamma   90.00
#
_symmetry.space_group_name_H-M   'P 1'
#
loop_
_entity.id
_entity.type
_entity.pdbx_description
1 polymer ?
#
loop_
_entity_poly.entity_id
_entity_poly.type
_entity_poly.pdbx_seq_one_letter_code
_entity_poly.pdbx_strand_id
1 'polypeptide(L)'
;MSEQPPQQGWTPRDGTAARSSPGGNSDRSTDRSTDRGTDRGPGRRGRNRGRRRTGWRRAIPTRRMLLTGFVTVAALLIGAFAAGYALVHIPPANATAVAQSNVYLYEDGSRLALDGEVNRENVPLSQIPLTVQQAVLAAEDRDFYSERAVDPKAMVRAAWNTLTGKGKQSGSTITQQYVKNYYLGQEQTLSRKWKEFFIAIKLGREQSKGEILQGYLNTSYFGRNAYGAQAAAQAYYGTDVSKLTTAQGAYLASLLNAPSAFDVTTHPENRPAALARWNYTLDGMVKTGWLSPSERAAMVFPDPQSARPATGLSGQRGYVVQAVEEYLTSEGIVDEKTLAAGGFRITTTLQRGRQDAFVKAVDDQVTDRLDPGRRAADRNVRVGGAAIDPESGRVVALYGGFDYTRQYVNNATRRDYQVGSTFKPFVLTAAVEEGSRTQDGRRITPNTVYDGTDRRPVQGWSGARYAPENEDGHSYGPLTVRAATDRSVNSVYAQMAVDVGPARVKRTAIALGLPEGTPDLSASPSIALGPATASVLDMAEAYATLANHGRHGRYTLVSSISKDGATVGLPARDERQAVSREAADTTTAVLQSVVDGGTGTAAQSAGRPAAGKTGTAEEDKAAWFAGYTPQLATVVAVMGQDPETGVQKPLYGAMGLPRVNGGGAPARIWGQFTGDALEGTEITDFELLTAPGSYQEQSEAPPSSPGAESGTPSGAAPPS
;
A
#
# COMPACT_ATOMS: atom_id res chain seq x y z
N MET A 1 -35.72 20.37 -1.42
CA MET A 1 -36.52 19.14 -1.38
C MET A 1 -35.76 18.12 -2.21
N SER A 2 -34.94 17.30 -1.58
CA SER A 2 -34.17 16.24 -2.21
C SER A 2 -33.99 15.15 -1.17
N GLU A 3 -34.58 14.02 -1.45
CA GLU A 3 -34.59 12.83 -0.61
C GLU A 3 -33.23 12.14 -0.72
N GLN A 4 -32.65 11.82 0.44
CA GLN A 4 -31.49 10.95 0.56
C GLN A 4 -31.96 9.49 0.59
N PRO A 5 -31.23 8.54 -0.03
CA PRO A 5 -31.47 7.11 0.18
C PRO A 5 -30.83 6.62 1.49
N PRO A 6 -31.35 5.54 2.11
CA PRO A 6 -31.00 5.14 3.46
C PRO A 6 -29.65 4.41 3.54
N GLN A 7 -28.89 4.75 4.55
CA GLN A 7 -27.68 4.05 4.98
C GLN A 7 -28.04 2.69 5.59
N GLN A 8 -27.43 1.62 5.10
CA GLN A 8 -27.46 0.32 5.76
C GLN A 8 -26.38 0.27 6.85
N GLY A 9 -26.86 0.30 8.10
CA GLY A 9 -26.02 0.13 9.28
C GLY A 9 -25.60 -1.33 9.47
N TRP A 10 -24.34 -1.54 9.73
CA TRP A 10 -23.77 -2.79 10.23
C TRP A 10 -23.93 -2.84 11.75
N THR A 11 -24.70 -3.81 12.28
CA THR A 11 -24.77 -4.12 13.71
C THR A 11 -24.12 -5.46 13.99
N PRO A 12 -23.34 -5.60 15.09
CA PRO A 12 -22.82 -6.90 15.52
C PRO A 12 -23.92 -7.75 16.14
N ARG A 13 -23.94 -9.02 15.79
CA ARG A 13 -24.83 -10.02 16.39
C ARG A 13 -24.32 -10.42 17.77
N ASP A 14 -25.04 -10.05 18.82
CA ASP A 14 -24.99 -10.70 20.12
C ASP A 14 -25.92 -11.92 20.09
N GLY A 15 -25.34 -13.09 20.36
CA GLY A 15 -26.07 -14.34 20.52
C GLY A 15 -26.31 -14.65 21.98
N THR A 16 -27.51 -14.41 22.48
CA THR A 16 -28.01 -15.03 23.69
C THR A 16 -29.23 -15.88 23.35
N ALA A 17 -29.08 -17.18 23.49
CA ALA A 17 -30.18 -18.15 23.41
C ALA A 17 -30.89 -18.28 24.74
N ALA A 18 -32.14 -17.98 24.78
CA ALA A 18 -33.05 -18.29 25.89
C ALA A 18 -33.87 -19.56 25.59
N ARG A 19 -33.98 -20.35 26.63
CA ARG A 19 -34.72 -21.59 26.79
C ARG A 19 -36.21 -21.51 26.44
N SER A 20 -36.75 -22.63 26.02
CA SER A 20 -38.10 -23.08 26.47
C SER A 20 -38.21 -24.59 26.36
N SER A 21 -38.56 -25.23 27.51
CA SER A 21 -39.16 -26.54 27.62
C SER A 21 -40.68 -26.39 27.47
N PRO A 22 -41.43 -27.48 27.20
CA PRO A 22 -42.13 -28.25 28.21
C PRO A 22 -42.16 -29.75 27.90
N GLY A 23 -42.12 -30.65 28.89
CA GLY A 23 -43.16 -31.04 29.78
C GLY A 23 -43.74 -32.43 29.43
N GLY A 24 -43.91 -33.32 30.40
CA GLY A 24 -44.75 -34.51 30.31
C GLY A 24 -44.13 -35.78 30.91
N ASN A 25 -44.28 -35.98 32.14
CA ASN A 25 -45.08 -36.91 32.94
C ASN A 25 -45.03 -38.42 32.60
N SER A 26 -44.70 -39.25 33.53
CA SER A 26 -45.46 -40.17 34.37
C SER A 26 -44.64 -41.42 34.69
N ASP A 27 -44.49 -41.67 35.88
CA ASP A 27 -45.23 -42.45 36.85
C ASP A 27 -44.73 -43.88 37.09
N ARG A 28 -44.58 -44.14 38.39
CA ARG A 28 -44.78 -45.39 39.14
C ARG A 28 -43.77 -46.52 39.04
N SER A 29 -43.39 -47.15 40.04
CA SER A 29 -43.84 -47.34 41.44
C SER A 29 -43.03 -48.50 42.01
N THR A 30 -42.75 -48.42 43.29
CA THR A 30 -42.88 -49.52 44.30
C THR A 30 -42.08 -50.79 44.05
N ASP A 31 -41.53 -51.45 44.99
CA ASP A 31 -41.75 -51.63 46.41
C ASP A 31 -40.62 -52.46 47.05
N ARG A 32 -40.39 -52.23 48.31
CA ARG A 32 -40.12 -53.10 49.46
C ARG A 32 -39.55 -54.49 49.24
N SER A 33 -38.63 -54.93 50.01
CA SER A 33 -38.73 -55.38 51.38
C SER A 33 -37.46 -56.13 51.78
N THR A 34 -36.98 -55.82 52.93
CA THR A 34 -36.73 -56.66 54.11
C THR A 34 -36.28 -58.11 53.88
N ASP A 35 -35.21 -58.57 54.45
CA ASP A 35 -35.22 -59.14 55.81
C ASP A 35 -33.82 -59.64 56.27
N ARG A 36 -33.58 -59.53 57.52
CA ARG A 36 -32.70 -60.06 58.52
C ARG A 36 -32.03 -61.41 58.23
N GLY A 37 -30.88 -61.54 58.81
CA GLY A 37 -30.35 -62.78 59.24
C GLY A 37 -28.94 -62.79 59.69
N THR A 38 -28.75 -62.59 60.97
CA THR A 38 -27.71 -63.07 61.89
C THR A 38 -26.89 -64.31 61.42
N ASP A 39 -25.57 -64.44 61.59
CA ASP A 39 -24.92 -64.97 62.78
C ASP A 39 -23.35 -65.12 62.61
N ARG A 40 -22.67 -64.86 63.67
CA ARG A 40 -21.36 -65.26 64.23
C ARG A 40 -20.25 -65.92 63.38
N GLY A 41 -19.12 -65.27 63.33
CA GLY A 41 -17.71 -65.51 63.67
C GLY A 41 -17.06 -66.91 63.46
N PRO A 42 -15.78 -67.14 63.71
CA PRO A 42 -14.62 -66.20 63.79
C PRO A 42 -13.39 -66.66 62.94
N GLY A 43 -12.51 -65.72 62.68
CA GLY A 43 -11.08 -66.00 62.62
C GLY A 43 -10.50 -66.66 61.39
N ARG A 44 -9.67 -65.91 60.69
CA ARG A 44 -8.29 -66.31 60.37
C ARG A 44 -7.52 -65.22 59.61
N ARG A 45 -6.34 -64.98 60.06
CA ARG A 45 -5.33 -64.14 59.48
C ARG A 45 -5.08 -64.56 57.99
N GLY A 46 -5.16 -63.60 57.07
CA GLY A 46 -4.84 -63.80 55.68
C GLY A 46 -4.13 -62.60 55.09
N ARG A 47 -2.86 -62.82 54.77
CA ARG A 47 -1.86 -62.01 54.15
C ARG A 47 -2.42 -61.00 53.13
N ASN A 48 -2.02 -59.74 53.30
CA ASN A 48 -2.10 -58.67 52.33
C ASN A 48 -1.33 -59.02 51.05
N ARG A 49 -2.00 -59.52 50.03
CA ARG A 49 -1.49 -59.61 48.65
C ARG A 49 -1.93 -58.39 47.91
N GLY A 50 -0.98 -57.47 47.65
CA GLY A 50 -1.14 -56.33 46.80
C GLY A 50 -1.71 -56.75 45.44
N ARG A 51 -2.91 -56.24 45.12
CA ARG A 51 -3.51 -56.36 43.78
C ARG A 51 -2.57 -55.70 42.76
N ARG A 52 -1.86 -56.51 41.97
CA ARG A 52 -1.17 -56.07 40.76
C ARG A 52 -2.23 -55.55 39.78
N ARG A 53 -2.22 -54.25 39.52
CA ARG A 53 -2.98 -53.63 38.45
C ARG A 53 -2.49 -54.14 37.10
N THR A 54 -3.31 -54.86 36.35
CA THR A 54 -3.06 -55.32 34.99
C THR A 54 -3.91 -54.55 34.00
N GLY A 55 -3.32 -54.18 32.86
CA GLY A 55 -4.00 -53.50 31.76
C GLY A 55 -3.82 -51.98 31.69
N TRP A 56 -4.44 -51.34 30.79
CA TRP A 56 -4.42 -49.90 30.41
C TRP A 56 -4.45 -48.92 31.60
N ARG A 57 -4.91 -49.35 32.77
CA ARG A 57 -4.83 -48.56 34.02
C ARG A 57 -3.44 -48.26 34.54
N ARG A 58 -2.37 -48.83 33.93
CA ARG A 58 -0.97 -48.48 34.23
C ARG A 58 -0.54 -47.15 33.57
N ALA A 59 -1.28 -46.66 32.58
CA ALA A 59 -1.00 -45.38 31.88
C ALA A 59 -1.59 -44.17 32.58
N ILE A 60 -2.48 -44.35 33.61
CA ILE A 60 -3.04 -43.22 34.35
C ILE A 60 -2.06 -42.87 35.48
N PRO A 61 -1.41 -41.68 35.44
CA PRO A 61 -0.49 -41.26 36.48
C PRO A 61 -1.20 -41.16 37.83
N THR A 62 -0.57 -41.70 38.89
CA THR A 62 -1.10 -41.59 40.25
C THR A 62 -1.07 -40.12 40.70
N ARG A 63 -1.94 -39.74 41.63
CA ARG A 63 -1.94 -38.36 42.19
C ARG A 63 -0.55 -37.94 42.68
N ARG A 64 0.27 -38.90 43.21
CA ARG A 64 1.65 -38.61 43.63
C ARG A 64 2.55 -38.34 42.40
N MET A 65 2.45 -39.09 41.29
CA MET A 65 3.21 -38.83 40.07
C MET A 65 2.80 -37.49 39.43
N LEU A 66 1.52 -37.13 39.44
CA LEU A 66 1.05 -35.82 38.97
C LEU A 66 1.61 -34.70 39.85
N LEU A 67 1.58 -34.88 41.17
CA LEU A 67 2.13 -33.92 42.11
C LEU A 67 3.66 -33.77 41.95
N THR A 68 4.37 -34.90 41.85
CA THR A 68 5.84 -34.88 41.64
C THR A 68 6.16 -34.24 40.28
N GLY A 69 5.42 -34.57 39.20
CA GLY A 69 5.59 -33.96 37.89
C GLY A 69 5.31 -32.43 37.95
N PHE A 70 4.25 -32.02 38.66
CA PHE A 70 3.94 -30.61 38.85
C PHE A 70 5.06 -29.88 39.63
N VAL A 71 5.55 -30.46 40.75
CA VAL A 71 6.63 -29.88 41.56
C VAL A 71 7.93 -29.79 40.75
N THR A 72 8.25 -30.83 39.95
CA THR A 72 9.44 -30.82 39.10
C THR A 72 9.34 -29.73 38.01
N VAL A 73 8.21 -29.64 37.32
CA VAL A 73 7.97 -28.57 36.33
C VAL A 73 8.02 -27.18 36.97
N ALA A 74 7.40 -27.03 38.15
CA ALA A 74 7.46 -25.78 38.89
C ALA A 74 8.89 -25.42 39.31
N ALA A 75 9.67 -26.38 39.81
CA ALA A 75 11.07 -26.18 40.18
C ALA A 75 11.94 -25.81 38.94
N LEU A 76 11.73 -26.46 37.80
CA LEU A 76 12.40 -26.11 36.53
C LEU A 76 12.02 -24.69 36.06
N LEU A 77 10.77 -24.30 36.15
CA LEU A 77 10.32 -22.96 35.79
C LEU A 77 10.91 -21.89 36.71
N ILE A 78 10.94 -22.16 38.04
CA ILE A 78 11.57 -21.27 39.01
C ILE A 78 13.07 -21.18 38.76
N GLY A 79 13.74 -22.32 38.50
CA GLY A 79 15.17 -22.35 38.16
C GLY A 79 15.49 -21.57 36.89
N ALA A 80 14.70 -21.76 35.82
CA ALA A 80 14.84 -21.03 34.57
C ALA A 80 14.58 -19.51 34.76
N PHE A 81 13.58 -19.16 35.56
CA PHE A 81 13.32 -17.75 35.92
C PHE A 81 14.49 -17.15 36.71
N ALA A 82 15.00 -17.83 37.72
CA ALA A 82 16.12 -17.35 38.54
C ALA A 82 17.40 -17.21 37.70
N ALA A 83 17.69 -18.19 36.85
CA ALA A 83 18.80 -18.11 35.90
C ALA A 83 18.66 -16.94 34.90
N GLY A 84 17.48 -16.78 34.26
CA GLY A 84 17.20 -15.67 33.37
C GLY A 84 17.34 -14.31 34.07
N TYR A 85 16.82 -14.20 35.30
CA TYR A 85 16.96 -12.99 36.10
C TYR A 85 18.41 -12.67 36.47
N ALA A 86 19.22 -13.67 36.81
CA ALA A 86 20.63 -13.46 37.16
C ALA A 86 21.49 -13.12 35.94
N LEU A 87 21.29 -13.81 34.82
CA LEU A 87 22.13 -13.70 33.62
C LEU A 87 21.83 -12.48 32.74
N VAL A 88 20.58 -12.00 32.73
CA VAL A 88 20.21 -10.84 31.92
C VAL A 88 20.57 -9.55 32.66
N HIS A 89 21.51 -8.77 32.12
CA HIS A 89 21.88 -7.44 32.63
C HIS A 89 21.15 -6.35 31.84
N ILE A 90 20.86 -5.22 32.50
CA ILE A 90 20.39 -4.01 31.83
C ILE A 90 21.59 -3.41 31.10
N PRO A 91 21.58 -3.31 29.75
CA PRO A 91 22.68 -2.65 29.04
C PRO A 91 22.71 -1.15 29.35
N PRO A 92 23.86 -0.46 29.15
CA PRO A 92 23.91 0.98 29.32
C PRO A 92 22.86 1.68 28.46
N ALA A 93 22.16 2.66 29.06
CA ALA A 93 21.03 3.36 28.45
C ALA A 93 21.31 4.04 27.09
N ASN A 94 22.56 4.29 26.75
CA ASN A 94 22.97 4.98 25.52
C ASN A 94 23.55 4.06 24.44
N ALA A 95 23.69 2.76 24.66
CA ALA A 95 24.35 1.84 23.69
C ALA A 95 23.55 1.63 22.38
N THR A 96 22.22 1.81 22.44
CA THR A 96 21.32 1.68 21.29
C THR A 96 20.58 2.98 20.97
N ALA A 97 20.78 4.04 21.74
CA ALA A 97 20.08 5.31 21.57
C ALA A 97 20.84 6.29 20.65
N VAL A 98 22.01 5.92 20.15
CA VAL A 98 22.67 6.67 19.09
C VAL A 98 22.00 6.22 17.79
N ALA A 99 20.95 6.91 17.39
CA ALA A 99 20.37 6.70 16.07
C ALA A 99 21.47 6.97 15.03
N GLN A 100 21.83 5.94 14.30
CA GLN A 100 22.73 6.05 13.18
C GLN A 100 21.90 6.44 11.96
N SER A 101 22.43 7.32 11.13
CA SER A 101 21.79 7.67 9.87
C SER A 101 21.68 6.46 8.96
N ASN A 102 20.55 6.31 8.27
CA ASN A 102 20.45 5.40 7.14
C ASN A 102 21.15 6.02 5.93
N VAL A 103 21.95 5.23 5.24
CA VAL A 103 22.68 5.63 4.03
C VAL A 103 21.99 4.99 2.84
N TYR A 104 21.43 5.84 1.97
CA TYR A 104 20.81 5.40 0.71
C TYR A 104 21.79 5.63 -0.43
N LEU A 105 21.96 4.62 -1.27
CA LEU A 105 22.90 4.61 -2.39
C LEU A 105 22.15 4.36 -3.70
N TYR A 106 22.64 4.94 -4.78
CA TYR A 106 22.27 4.50 -6.13
C TYR A 106 22.82 3.09 -6.41
N GLU A 107 22.40 2.49 -7.51
CA GLU A 107 22.85 1.15 -7.94
C GLU A 107 24.38 1.06 -8.09
N ASP A 108 25.02 2.15 -8.53
CA ASP A 108 26.48 2.26 -8.68
C ASP A 108 27.24 2.43 -7.36
N GLY A 109 26.54 2.46 -6.23
CA GLY A 109 27.10 2.67 -4.90
C GLY A 109 27.39 4.13 -4.57
N SER A 110 27.17 5.08 -5.46
CA SER A 110 27.26 6.51 -5.16
C SER A 110 26.15 6.93 -4.18
N ARG A 111 26.42 7.93 -3.35
CA ARG A 111 25.48 8.37 -2.31
C ARG A 111 24.29 9.12 -2.91
N LEU A 112 23.08 8.58 -2.65
CA LEU A 112 21.81 9.21 -3.00
C LEU A 112 21.37 10.17 -1.88
N ALA A 113 21.23 9.66 -0.66
CA ALA A 113 20.75 10.41 0.48
C ALA A 113 21.36 9.91 1.79
N LEU A 114 21.24 10.72 2.81
CA LEU A 114 21.53 10.39 4.19
C LEU A 114 20.30 10.82 5.00
N ASP A 115 19.61 9.83 5.60
CA ASP A 115 18.51 10.09 6.50
C ASP A 115 18.91 9.69 7.90
N GLY A 116 18.71 10.59 8.87
CA GLY A 116 19.07 10.27 10.23
C GLY A 116 19.65 11.41 11.07
N GLU A 117 19.35 12.65 10.81
CA GLU A 117 19.34 13.61 11.90
C GLU A 117 18.18 13.28 12.81
N VAL A 118 18.44 12.44 13.82
CA VAL A 118 17.48 12.14 14.88
C VAL A 118 17.10 13.44 15.54
N ASN A 119 15.93 13.94 15.21
CA ASN A 119 15.34 15.04 15.95
C ASN A 119 14.83 14.48 17.29
N ARG A 120 15.71 14.45 18.28
CA ARG A 120 15.38 14.05 19.65
C ARG A 120 15.76 15.20 20.60
N GLU A 121 14.76 15.70 21.26
CA GLU A 121 14.91 16.63 22.38
C GLU A 121 14.27 16.01 23.61
N ASN A 122 15.07 15.66 24.60
CA ASN A 122 14.59 15.08 25.84
C ASN A 122 14.05 16.18 26.77
N VAL A 123 12.85 16.00 27.25
CA VAL A 123 12.22 16.92 28.20
C VAL A 123 11.83 16.20 29.50
N PRO A 124 11.88 16.89 30.65
CA PRO A 124 11.37 16.32 31.91
C PRO A 124 9.87 16.08 31.80
N LEU A 125 9.37 15.05 32.51
CA LEU A 125 7.94 14.68 32.49
C LEU A 125 7.03 15.84 32.89
N SER A 126 7.51 16.72 33.76
CA SER A 126 6.80 17.93 34.22
C SER A 126 6.51 18.96 33.14
N GLN A 127 7.27 18.95 32.02
CA GLN A 127 7.01 19.81 30.86
C GLN A 127 5.96 19.24 29.91
N ILE A 128 5.67 17.94 30.00
CA ILE A 128 4.65 17.31 29.16
C ILE A 128 3.29 17.49 29.89
N PRO A 129 2.30 18.13 29.27
CA PRO A 129 0.99 18.33 29.91
C PRO A 129 0.40 17.01 30.40
N LEU A 130 -0.21 17.03 31.60
CA LEU A 130 -0.80 15.84 32.20
C LEU A 130 -1.82 15.17 31.25
N THR A 131 -2.60 15.95 30.53
CA THR A 131 -3.58 15.44 29.56
C THR A 131 -2.93 14.71 28.39
N VAL A 132 -1.73 15.12 27.97
CA VAL A 132 -0.94 14.43 26.92
C VAL A 132 -0.39 13.11 27.47
N GLN A 133 0.14 13.10 28.70
CA GLN A 133 0.56 11.87 29.37
C GLN A 133 -0.62 10.88 29.48
N GLN A 134 -1.77 11.35 29.94
CA GLN A 134 -3.00 10.56 30.07
C GLN A 134 -3.51 10.05 28.74
N ALA A 135 -3.41 10.82 27.65
CA ALA A 135 -3.77 10.38 26.30
C ALA A 135 -2.90 9.19 25.84
N VAL A 136 -1.58 9.25 26.09
CA VAL A 136 -0.67 8.14 25.78
C VAL A 136 -1.01 6.91 26.60
N LEU A 137 -1.27 7.08 27.90
CA LEU A 137 -1.70 5.98 28.78
C LEU A 137 -3.03 5.39 28.33
N ALA A 138 -3.99 6.22 27.95
CA ALA A 138 -5.30 5.77 27.47
C ALA A 138 -5.21 4.98 26.16
N ALA A 139 -4.24 5.31 25.29
CA ALA A 139 -4.00 4.64 24.02
C ALA A 139 -3.27 3.31 24.20
N GLU A 140 -2.28 3.23 25.09
CA GLU A 140 -1.30 2.14 25.15
C GLU A 140 -1.39 1.27 26.41
N ASP A 141 -1.65 1.86 27.59
CA ASP A 141 -1.56 1.13 28.87
C ASP A 141 -2.34 1.85 29.99
N ARG A 142 -3.65 1.62 30.06
CA ARG A 142 -4.56 2.33 31.00
C ARG A 142 -4.28 2.04 32.46
N ASP A 143 -3.73 0.87 32.73
CA ASP A 143 -3.48 0.39 34.10
C ASP A 143 -2.00 0.61 34.50
N PHE A 144 -1.22 1.35 33.72
CA PHE A 144 0.22 1.55 33.87
C PHE A 144 0.66 1.85 35.31
N TYR A 145 -0.01 2.77 36.01
CA TYR A 145 0.36 3.14 37.38
C TYR A 145 -0.01 2.08 38.41
N SER A 146 -1.03 1.26 38.14
CA SER A 146 -1.52 0.22 39.05
C SER A 146 -0.89 -1.15 38.80
N GLU A 147 -0.43 -1.40 37.56
CA GLU A 147 0.16 -2.69 37.18
C GLU A 147 1.65 -2.80 37.50
N ARG A 148 2.11 -4.06 37.67
CA ARG A 148 3.53 -4.37 37.74
C ARG A 148 4.17 -4.24 36.36
N ALA A 149 5.50 -4.06 36.32
CA ALA A 149 6.27 -3.93 35.07
C ALA A 149 6.01 -5.07 34.04
N VAL A 150 5.55 -6.22 34.53
CA VAL A 150 5.09 -7.35 33.72
C VAL A 150 3.83 -7.92 34.36
N ASP A 151 2.75 -8.05 33.58
CA ASP A 151 1.52 -8.74 34.00
C ASP A 151 1.50 -10.18 33.46
N PRO A 152 1.75 -11.20 34.32
CA PRO A 152 1.71 -12.60 33.91
C PRO A 152 0.31 -13.04 33.42
N LYS A 153 -0.78 -12.42 33.94
CA LYS A 153 -2.15 -12.76 33.55
C LYS A 153 -2.46 -12.24 32.15
N ALA A 154 -2.01 -11.02 31.82
CA ALA A 154 -2.13 -10.47 30.46
C ALA A 154 -1.35 -11.32 29.45
N MET A 155 -0.15 -11.78 29.81
CA MET A 155 0.65 -12.66 28.95
C MET A 155 -0.05 -14.02 28.67
N VAL A 156 -0.61 -14.66 29.71
CA VAL A 156 -1.37 -15.92 29.54
C VAL A 156 -2.61 -15.69 28.71
N ARG A 157 -3.32 -14.58 28.93
CA ARG A 157 -4.51 -14.21 28.13
C ARG A 157 -4.14 -13.94 26.67
N ALA A 158 -3.05 -13.22 26.38
CA ALA A 158 -2.57 -12.95 25.03
C ALA A 158 -2.14 -14.24 24.31
N ALA A 159 -1.41 -15.12 25.01
CA ALA A 159 -1.03 -16.44 24.47
C ALA A 159 -2.27 -17.29 24.16
N TRP A 160 -3.27 -17.30 25.03
CA TRP A 160 -4.52 -18.02 24.85
C TRP A 160 -5.33 -17.47 23.67
N ASN A 161 -5.43 -16.13 23.53
CA ASN A 161 -6.13 -15.49 22.43
C ASN A 161 -5.44 -15.74 21.08
N THR A 162 -4.11 -15.77 21.06
CA THR A 162 -3.32 -16.12 19.87
C THR A 162 -3.52 -17.58 19.47
N LEU A 163 -3.50 -18.52 20.43
CA LEU A 163 -3.74 -19.94 20.19
C LEU A 163 -5.17 -20.25 19.76
N THR A 164 -6.14 -19.45 20.22
CA THR A 164 -7.58 -19.66 19.92
C THR A 164 -8.07 -18.83 18.72
N GLY A 165 -7.19 -18.12 18.01
CA GLY A 165 -7.55 -17.36 16.81
C GLY A 165 -8.39 -16.10 17.07
N LYS A 166 -8.52 -15.64 18.32
CA LYS A 166 -9.34 -14.48 18.71
C LYS A 166 -8.69 -13.11 18.50
N GLY A 167 -7.68 -13.05 17.61
CA GLY A 167 -7.00 -11.81 17.21
C GLY A 167 -5.70 -11.53 18.01
N LYS A 168 -4.74 -10.85 17.37
CA LYS A 168 -3.52 -10.34 18.01
C LYS A 168 -3.88 -9.14 18.89
N GLN A 169 -4.11 -9.36 20.17
CA GLN A 169 -4.20 -8.28 21.13
C GLN A 169 -2.78 -7.94 21.60
N SER A 170 -2.35 -6.69 21.39
CA SER A 170 -1.07 -6.19 21.91
C SER A 170 -1.15 -6.18 23.45
N GLY A 171 -0.47 -7.14 24.08
CA GLY A 171 -0.41 -7.25 25.54
C GLY A 171 0.90 -6.73 26.12
N SER A 172 1.62 -5.84 25.41
CA SER A 172 2.88 -5.27 25.89
C SER A 172 2.61 -4.00 26.72
N THR A 173 3.12 -3.95 27.95
CA THR A 173 3.03 -2.76 28.82
C THR A 173 3.96 -1.65 28.30
N ILE A 174 3.73 -0.39 28.73
CA ILE A 174 4.62 0.75 28.45
C ILE A 174 6.05 0.44 28.91
N THR A 175 6.23 -0.21 30.06
CA THR A 175 7.56 -0.64 30.54
C THR A 175 8.26 -1.56 29.54
N GLN A 176 7.55 -2.55 29.00
CA GLN A 176 8.10 -3.46 27.99
C GLN A 176 8.40 -2.75 26.67
N GLN A 177 7.53 -1.84 26.25
CA GLN A 177 7.76 -1.02 25.05
C GLN A 177 8.98 -0.10 25.24
N TYR A 178 9.15 0.53 26.40
CA TYR A 178 10.32 1.34 26.73
C TYR A 178 11.61 0.52 26.69
N VAL A 179 11.62 -0.67 27.34
CA VAL A 179 12.77 -1.57 27.28
C VAL A 179 13.11 -1.95 25.84
N LYS A 180 12.11 -2.29 25.05
CA LYS A 180 12.27 -2.61 23.63
C LYS A 180 12.88 -1.44 22.86
N ASN A 181 12.36 -0.23 23.04
CA ASN A 181 12.75 0.93 22.24
C ASN A 181 14.11 1.52 22.66
N TYR A 182 14.52 1.37 23.91
CA TYR A 182 15.65 2.06 24.49
C TYR A 182 16.86 1.17 24.80
N TYR A 183 16.63 -0.10 25.17
CA TYR A 183 17.69 -1.00 25.63
C TYR A 183 17.98 -2.16 24.68
N LEU A 184 17.07 -2.49 23.76
CA LEU A 184 17.19 -3.67 22.91
C LEU A 184 17.14 -3.32 21.43
N GLY A 185 17.98 -4.00 20.61
CA GLY A 185 17.84 -4.01 19.17
C GLY A 185 16.49 -4.60 18.73
N GLN A 186 16.05 -4.29 17.52
CA GLN A 186 14.70 -4.61 17.06
C GLN A 186 14.53 -5.99 16.41
N GLU A 187 15.49 -6.90 16.57
CA GLU A 187 15.38 -8.27 16.07
C GLU A 187 14.14 -8.99 16.65
N GLN A 188 13.35 -9.64 15.81
CA GLN A 188 12.17 -10.38 16.26
C GLN A 188 12.53 -11.81 16.68
N THR A 189 13.40 -11.99 17.68
CA THR A 189 13.83 -13.30 18.18
C THR A 189 13.19 -13.64 19.53
N LEU A 190 13.02 -14.94 19.80
CA LEU A 190 12.58 -15.41 21.12
C LEU A 190 13.60 -15.03 22.22
N SER A 191 14.88 -15.00 21.90
CA SER A 191 15.94 -14.55 22.80
C SER A 191 15.76 -13.11 23.23
N ARG A 192 15.40 -12.22 22.30
CA ARG A 192 15.11 -10.83 22.60
C ARG A 192 13.88 -10.69 23.50
N LYS A 193 12.78 -11.41 23.21
CA LYS A 193 11.57 -11.39 24.03
C LYS A 193 11.86 -11.85 25.48
N TRP A 194 12.77 -12.81 25.63
CA TRP A 194 13.26 -13.26 26.92
C TRP A 194 14.04 -12.15 27.66
N LYS A 195 14.97 -11.49 26.97
CA LYS A 195 15.72 -10.34 27.54
C LYS A 195 14.79 -9.19 27.91
N GLU A 196 13.87 -8.80 27.01
CA GLU A 196 12.85 -7.76 27.22
C GLU A 196 12.07 -8.00 28.52
N PHE A 197 11.65 -9.24 28.74
CA PHE A 197 10.90 -9.64 29.93
C PHE A 197 11.71 -9.40 31.23
N PHE A 198 12.95 -9.86 31.31
CA PHE A 198 13.75 -9.71 32.54
C PHE A 198 14.24 -8.28 32.75
N ILE A 199 14.60 -7.57 31.70
CA ILE A 199 14.98 -6.14 31.79
C ILE A 199 13.79 -5.32 32.28
N ALA A 200 12.57 -5.57 31.78
CA ALA A 200 11.38 -4.86 32.25
C ALA A 200 11.11 -5.10 33.75
N ILE A 201 11.31 -6.33 34.25
CA ILE A 201 11.19 -6.62 35.68
C ILE A 201 12.25 -5.87 36.50
N LYS A 202 13.51 -5.86 36.07
CA LYS A 202 14.60 -5.16 36.74
C LYS A 202 14.36 -3.65 36.74
N LEU A 203 14.05 -3.09 35.56
CA LEU A 203 13.78 -1.67 35.40
C LEU A 203 12.62 -1.18 36.28
N GLY A 204 11.53 -1.94 36.36
CA GLY A 204 10.40 -1.62 37.23
C GLY A 204 10.69 -1.71 38.73
N ARG A 205 11.88 -2.22 39.12
CA ARG A 205 12.39 -2.18 40.51
C ARG A 205 13.37 -1.04 40.76
N GLU A 206 14.09 -0.64 39.70
CA GLU A 206 15.16 0.37 39.78
C GLU A 206 14.65 1.79 39.48
N GLN A 207 13.58 1.91 38.71
CA GLN A 207 13.01 3.19 38.28
C GLN A 207 11.55 3.33 38.74
N SER A 208 11.17 4.54 39.08
CA SER A 208 9.77 4.90 39.35
C SER A 208 8.92 4.86 38.10
N LYS A 209 7.61 4.74 38.22
CA LYS A 209 6.67 4.80 37.11
C LYS A 209 6.78 6.11 36.32
N GLY A 210 7.05 7.25 37.01
CA GLY A 210 7.28 8.54 36.35
C GLY A 210 8.52 8.55 35.49
N GLU A 211 9.64 8.00 35.98
CA GLU A 211 10.88 7.89 35.20
C GLU A 211 10.73 6.99 33.98
N ILE A 212 10.02 5.86 34.12
CA ILE A 212 9.71 4.95 33.00
C ILE A 212 8.84 5.65 31.96
N LEU A 213 7.80 6.38 32.37
CA LEU A 213 6.94 7.13 31.46
C LEU A 213 7.71 8.25 30.76
N GLN A 214 8.55 8.99 31.50
CA GLN A 214 9.44 10.01 30.93
C GLN A 214 10.37 9.41 29.86
N GLY A 215 11.02 8.29 30.19
CA GLY A 215 11.87 7.58 29.25
C GLY A 215 11.10 7.11 28.02
N TYR A 216 9.92 6.55 28.19
CA TYR A 216 9.05 6.13 27.10
C TYR A 216 8.65 7.29 26.18
N LEU A 217 8.20 8.41 26.75
CA LEU A 217 7.76 9.60 26.02
C LEU A 217 8.90 10.31 25.29
N ASN A 218 10.14 10.20 25.79
CA ASN A 218 11.33 10.78 25.16
C ASN A 218 11.97 9.88 24.10
N THR A 219 11.62 8.60 24.05
CA THR A 219 12.28 7.62 23.16
C THR A 219 11.37 7.00 22.14
N SER A 220 10.05 7.16 22.27
CA SER A 220 9.08 6.62 21.32
C SER A 220 9.13 7.36 19.99
N TYR A 221 8.97 6.61 18.91
CA TYR A 221 8.88 7.13 17.54
C TYR A 221 7.45 7.52 17.21
N PHE A 222 7.26 8.75 16.71
CA PHE A 222 5.96 9.31 16.36
C PHE A 222 5.74 9.51 14.85
N GLY A 223 6.67 9.07 14.00
CA GLY A 223 6.67 9.39 12.57
C GLY A 223 7.46 10.68 12.29
N ARG A 224 7.62 11.05 11.01
CA ARG A 224 8.30 12.27 10.56
C ARG A 224 9.71 12.44 11.13
N ASN A 225 10.42 11.34 11.34
CA ASN A 225 11.72 11.29 12.03
C ASN A 225 11.70 11.92 13.44
N ALA A 226 10.54 12.00 14.09
CA ALA A 226 10.37 12.57 15.42
C ALA A 226 10.45 11.48 16.50
N TYR A 227 11.55 11.50 17.28
CA TYR A 227 11.74 10.68 18.46
C TYR A 227 11.49 11.51 19.70
N GLY A 228 10.52 11.10 20.49
CA GLY A 228 10.08 11.79 21.69
C GLY A 228 8.97 12.80 21.45
N ALA A 229 8.22 13.07 22.54
CA ALA A 229 7.02 13.92 22.52
C ALA A 229 7.32 15.37 22.11
N GLN A 230 8.48 15.92 22.48
CA GLN A 230 8.89 17.27 22.11
C GLN A 230 9.13 17.38 20.60
N ALA A 231 9.89 16.44 20.03
CA ALA A 231 10.15 16.40 18.59
C ALA A 231 8.83 16.18 17.80
N ALA A 232 7.93 15.36 18.33
CA ALA A 232 6.61 15.15 17.73
C ALA A 232 5.74 16.42 17.75
N ALA A 233 5.72 17.15 18.89
CA ALA A 233 5.01 18.43 18.99
C ALA A 233 5.50 19.44 17.95
N GLN A 234 6.81 19.52 17.73
CA GLN A 234 7.41 20.38 16.71
C GLN A 234 7.09 19.90 15.29
N ALA A 235 7.21 18.60 15.01
CA ALA A 235 7.01 18.05 13.68
C ALA A 235 5.54 18.11 13.20
N TYR A 236 4.58 17.96 14.12
CA TYR A 236 3.16 17.91 13.77
C TYR A 236 2.43 19.24 13.97
N TYR A 237 2.88 20.08 14.92
CA TYR A 237 2.17 21.30 15.29
C TYR A 237 3.06 22.55 15.34
N GLY A 238 4.38 22.43 15.13
CA GLY A 238 5.32 23.56 15.16
C GLY A 238 5.40 24.24 16.53
N THR A 239 5.08 23.52 17.62
CA THR A 239 4.98 24.08 18.98
C THR A 239 5.78 23.27 19.99
N ASP A 240 6.03 23.87 21.13
CA ASP A 240 6.61 23.19 22.29
C ASP A 240 5.59 22.18 22.88
N VAL A 241 6.09 21.06 23.41
CA VAL A 241 5.27 19.99 23.99
C VAL A 241 4.38 20.51 25.11
N SER A 242 4.88 21.48 25.89
CA SER A 242 4.13 22.10 27.01
C SER A 242 2.88 22.87 26.55
N LYS A 243 2.78 23.21 25.28
CA LYS A 243 1.67 23.96 24.67
C LYS A 243 0.66 23.08 23.94
N LEU A 244 0.87 21.75 23.92
CA LEU A 244 -0.06 20.84 23.28
C LEU A 244 -1.42 20.84 23.97
N THR A 245 -2.48 20.91 23.19
CA THR A 245 -3.85 20.68 23.65
C THR A 245 -4.10 19.18 23.87
N THR A 246 -5.14 18.85 24.64
CA THR A 246 -5.57 17.46 24.85
C THR A 246 -5.88 16.74 23.53
N ALA A 247 -6.53 17.41 22.59
CA ALA A 247 -6.86 16.86 21.27
C ALA A 247 -5.59 16.53 20.46
N GLN A 248 -4.59 17.42 20.48
CA GLN A 248 -3.30 17.21 19.83
C GLN A 248 -2.51 16.07 20.49
N GLY A 249 -2.49 16.03 21.85
CA GLY A 249 -1.88 14.93 22.59
C GLY A 249 -2.52 13.57 22.27
N ALA A 250 -3.84 13.52 22.14
CA ALA A 250 -4.55 12.31 21.74
C ALA A 250 -4.23 11.86 20.31
N TYR A 251 -4.01 12.81 19.41
CA TYR A 251 -3.56 12.44 18.05
C TYR A 251 -2.12 11.93 18.05
N LEU A 252 -1.20 12.59 18.73
CA LEU A 252 0.17 12.05 18.89
C LEU A 252 0.18 10.67 19.55
N ALA A 253 -0.66 10.44 20.58
CA ALA A 253 -0.81 9.11 21.18
C ALA A 253 -1.32 8.06 20.18
N SER A 254 -2.16 8.47 19.22
CA SER A 254 -2.67 7.58 18.17
C SER A 254 -1.57 7.12 17.21
N LEU A 255 -0.59 7.98 16.93
CA LEU A 255 0.54 7.68 16.06
C LEU A 255 1.43 6.57 16.59
N LEU A 256 1.54 6.38 17.91
CA LEU A 256 2.40 5.34 18.52
C LEU A 256 2.09 3.93 18.03
N ASN A 257 0.85 3.69 17.59
CA ASN A 257 0.42 2.39 17.08
C ASN A 257 0.95 2.12 15.67
N ALA A 258 0.87 3.12 14.78
CA ALA A 258 1.31 3.04 13.39
C ALA A 258 1.72 4.45 12.92
N PRO A 259 2.93 4.93 13.25
CA PRO A 259 3.33 6.32 13.12
C PRO A 259 3.17 6.89 11.72
N SER A 260 3.72 6.22 10.70
CA SER A 260 3.61 6.69 9.32
C SER A 260 2.22 6.49 8.75
N ALA A 261 1.57 5.34 9.02
CA ALA A 261 0.25 5.04 8.47
C ALA A 261 -0.86 5.99 8.98
N PHE A 262 -0.73 6.52 10.20
CA PHE A 262 -1.70 7.45 10.78
C PHE A 262 -1.34 8.92 10.62
N ASP A 263 -0.25 9.25 9.90
CA ASP A 263 0.02 10.62 9.49
C ASP A 263 -0.91 11.02 8.34
N VAL A 264 -1.98 11.73 8.68
CA VAL A 264 -3.05 12.11 7.75
C VAL A 264 -2.63 13.12 6.67
N THR A 265 -1.44 13.70 6.77
CA THR A 265 -0.91 14.60 5.74
C THR A 265 -0.12 13.86 4.67
N THR A 266 0.54 12.75 5.03
CA THR A 266 1.28 11.90 4.10
C THR A 266 0.42 10.76 3.56
N HIS A 267 -0.55 10.30 4.36
CA HIS A 267 -1.49 9.23 4.04
C HIS A 267 -2.94 9.67 4.27
N PRO A 268 -3.46 10.61 3.45
CA PRO A 268 -4.82 11.12 3.60
C PRO A 268 -5.89 10.03 3.46
N GLU A 269 -5.62 8.96 2.73
CA GLU A 269 -6.47 7.77 2.60
C GLU A 269 -6.70 7.06 3.94
N ASN A 270 -5.75 7.13 4.86
CA ASN A 270 -5.83 6.54 6.18
C ASN A 270 -6.49 7.43 7.25
N ARG A 271 -6.95 8.65 6.87
CA ARG A 271 -7.63 9.56 7.79
C ARG A 271 -8.79 8.92 8.58
N PRO A 272 -9.65 8.08 7.98
CA PRO A 272 -10.70 7.40 8.75
C PRO A 272 -10.16 6.50 9.85
N ALA A 273 -9.07 5.76 9.58
CA ALA A 273 -8.42 4.89 10.57
C ALA A 273 -7.72 5.69 11.68
N ALA A 274 -7.02 6.78 11.31
CA ALA A 274 -6.40 7.69 12.27
C ALA A 274 -7.45 8.34 13.19
N LEU A 275 -8.57 8.80 12.61
CA LEU A 275 -9.70 9.36 13.35
C LEU A 275 -10.34 8.33 14.30
N ALA A 276 -10.50 7.08 13.86
CA ALA A 276 -11.01 6.01 14.71
C ALA A 276 -10.07 5.74 15.89
N ARG A 277 -8.73 5.76 15.70
CA ARG A 277 -7.75 5.58 16.74
C ARG A 277 -7.71 6.78 17.70
N TRP A 278 -7.83 8.00 17.19
CA TRP A 278 -7.96 9.22 17.99
C TRP A 278 -9.20 9.18 18.88
N ASN A 279 -10.36 8.81 18.35
CA ASN A 279 -11.58 8.60 19.11
C ASN A 279 -11.39 7.53 20.19
N TYR A 280 -10.78 6.40 19.86
CA TYR A 280 -10.47 5.34 20.83
C TYR A 280 -9.63 5.85 22.02
N THR A 281 -8.67 6.73 21.74
CA THR A 281 -7.81 7.34 22.77
C THR A 281 -8.63 8.24 23.69
N LEU A 282 -9.41 9.16 23.14
CA LEU A 282 -10.26 10.08 23.92
C LEU A 282 -11.36 9.36 24.70
N ASP A 283 -12.00 8.37 24.09
CA ASP A 283 -13.01 7.53 24.76
C ASP A 283 -12.36 6.71 25.89
N GLY A 284 -11.10 6.33 25.72
CA GLY A 284 -10.28 5.74 26.76
C GLY A 284 -10.06 6.68 27.94
N MET A 285 -9.75 7.96 27.68
CA MET A 285 -9.59 9.00 28.71
C MET A 285 -10.90 9.26 29.48
N VAL A 286 -12.04 9.25 28.78
CA VAL A 286 -13.36 9.34 29.44
C VAL A 286 -13.60 8.15 30.35
N LYS A 287 -13.28 6.94 29.90
CA LYS A 287 -13.47 5.70 30.65
C LYS A 287 -12.65 5.62 31.92
N THR A 288 -11.47 6.24 31.93
CA THR A 288 -10.58 6.33 33.10
C THR A 288 -10.86 7.55 33.99
N GLY A 289 -11.80 8.40 33.60
CA GLY A 289 -12.13 9.63 34.34
C GLY A 289 -11.11 10.77 34.17
N TRP A 290 -10.23 10.68 33.17
CA TRP A 290 -9.22 11.71 32.86
C TRP A 290 -9.75 12.82 31.95
N LEU A 291 -10.91 12.60 31.34
CA LEU A 291 -11.62 13.54 30.48
C LEU A 291 -13.12 13.45 30.78
N SER A 292 -13.80 14.58 30.89
CA SER A 292 -15.24 14.57 31.07
C SER A 292 -15.97 14.29 29.72
N PRO A 293 -17.18 13.71 29.74
CA PRO A 293 -17.96 13.51 28.54
C PRO A 293 -18.27 14.82 27.77
N SER A 294 -18.42 15.93 28.50
CA SER A 294 -18.69 17.26 27.89
C SER A 294 -17.46 17.79 27.16
N GLU A 295 -16.27 17.69 27.75
CA GLU A 295 -15.03 18.08 27.10
C GLU A 295 -14.77 17.19 25.86
N ARG A 296 -15.01 15.88 25.97
CA ARG A 296 -14.90 14.96 24.84
C ARG A 296 -15.81 15.34 23.68
N ALA A 297 -17.07 15.70 23.96
CA ALA A 297 -18.04 16.06 22.94
C ALA A 297 -17.67 17.37 22.20
N ALA A 298 -16.94 18.27 22.86
CA ALA A 298 -16.49 19.53 22.28
C ALA A 298 -15.18 19.39 21.46
N MET A 299 -14.51 18.22 21.47
CA MET A 299 -13.23 18.03 20.79
C MET A 299 -13.41 17.80 19.30
N VAL A 300 -12.64 18.55 18.52
CA VAL A 300 -12.49 18.41 17.07
C VAL A 300 -11.13 17.79 16.76
N PHE A 301 -11.07 16.99 15.71
CA PHE A 301 -9.81 16.39 15.27
C PHE A 301 -8.80 17.50 14.90
N PRO A 302 -7.60 17.47 15.52
CA PRO A 302 -6.60 18.52 15.35
C PRO A 302 -5.73 18.23 14.13
N ASP A 303 -6.10 18.76 12.97
CA ASP A 303 -5.31 18.58 11.76
C ASP A 303 -3.85 19.03 11.97
N PRO A 304 -2.87 18.15 11.70
CA PRO A 304 -1.47 18.51 11.81
C PRO A 304 -1.03 19.43 10.68
N GLN A 305 -0.01 20.23 10.92
CA GLN A 305 0.62 21.03 9.85
C GLN A 305 1.37 20.12 8.87
N SER A 306 1.61 20.64 7.66
CA SER A 306 2.45 19.95 6.68
C SER A 306 3.83 19.63 7.26
N ALA A 307 4.33 18.43 6.99
CA ALA A 307 5.63 18.01 7.49
C ALA A 307 6.75 18.90 6.89
N ARG A 308 7.73 19.25 7.71
CA ARG A 308 8.95 19.92 7.27
C ARG A 308 10.06 18.87 7.19
N PRO A 309 10.63 18.61 6.01
CA PRO A 309 11.65 17.59 5.86
C PRO A 309 12.98 17.96 6.53
N ALA A 310 13.73 16.94 6.93
CA ALA A 310 15.09 17.11 7.42
C ALA A 310 16.03 17.66 6.32
N THR A 311 17.01 18.47 6.70
CA THR A 311 18.06 18.98 5.81
C THR A 311 18.83 17.79 5.23
N GLY A 312 18.94 17.71 3.90
CA GLY A 312 19.60 16.60 3.19
C GLY A 312 18.67 15.81 2.27
N LEU A 313 17.35 15.91 2.45
CA LEU A 313 16.33 15.26 1.64
C LEU A 313 15.73 16.18 0.56
N SER A 314 16.36 17.30 0.22
CA SER A 314 15.88 18.24 -0.79
C SER A 314 15.81 17.63 -2.19
N GLY A 315 14.97 18.21 -3.06
CA GLY A 315 14.75 17.74 -4.42
C GLY A 315 14.10 16.35 -4.43
N GLN A 316 14.59 15.43 -5.27
CA GLN A 316 14.05 14.07 -5.42
C GLN A 316 14.45 13.13 -4.28
N ARG A 317 15.50 13.46 -3.51
CA ARG A 317 16.09 12.55 -2.51
C ARG A 317 15.07 12.08 -1.47
N GLY A 318 14.29 13.01 -0.92
CA GLY A 318 13.28 12.67 0.09
C GLY A 318 12.16 11.80 -0.45
N TYR A 319 11.72 11.99 -1.69
CA TYR A 319 10.73 11.15 -2.31
C TYR A 319 11.24 9.72 -2.54
N VAL A 320 12.49 9.58 -2.98
CA VAL A 320 13.10 8.27 -3.16
C VAL A 320 13.26 7.56 -1.82
N VAL A 321 13.77 8.26 -0.79
CA VAL A 321 13.90 7.71 0.56
C VAL A 321 12.55 7.23 1.07
N GLN A 322 11.51 8.06 0.98
CA GLN A 322 10.16 7.71 1.39
C GLN A 322 9.63 6.45 0.66
N ALA A 323 9.81 6.38 -0.67
CA ALA A 323 9.37 5.22 -1.46
C ALA A 323 10.14 3.94 -1.08
N VAL A 324 11.44 4.04 -0.81
CA VAL A 324 12.27 2.90 -0.36
C VAL A 324 11.85 2.43 1.03
N GLU A 325 11.59 3.35 1.97
CA GLU A 325 11.13 3.02 3.32
C GLU A 325 9.75 2.35 3.30
N GLU A 326 8.82 2.88 2.50
CA GLU A 326 7.51 2.29 2.27
C GLU A 326 7.63 0.88 1.66
N TYR A 327 8.51 0.69 0.68
CA TYR A 327 8.80 -0.62 0.09
C TYR A 327 9.35 -1.60 1.13
N LEU A 328 10.38 -1.23 1.90
CA LEU A 328 10.99 -2.10 2.89
C LEU A 328 10.02 -2.53 4.00
N THR A 329 9.12 -1.63 4.39
CA THR A 329 8.15 -1.90 5.45
C THR A 329 6.93 -2.67 4.96
N SER A 330 6.41 -2.35 3.77
CA SER A 330 5.26 -3.05 3.17
C SER A 330 5.59 -4.49 2.77
N GLU A 331 6.81 -4.74 2.28
CA GLU A 331 7.32 -6.09 1.98
C GLU A 331 7.76 -6.87 3.23
N GLY A 332 7.70 -6.26 4.40
CA GLY A 332 8.09 -6.90 5.66
C GLY A 332 9.59 -7.21 5.76
N ILE A 333 10.44 -6.56 4.96
CA ILE A 333 11.90 -6.73 4.96
C ILE A 333 12.48 -6.16 6.25
N VAL A 334 12.05 -4.94 6.62
CA VAL A 334 12.41 -4.28 7.87
C VAL A 334 11.16 -3.63 8.44
N ASP A 335 10.90 -3.77 9.74
CA ASP A 335 9.81 -3.02 10.37
C ASP A 335 10.15 -1.53 10.51
N GLU A 336 9.13 -0.68 10.47
CA GLU A 336 9.26 0.78 10.50
C GLU A 336 10.12 1.30 11.67
N LYS A 337 9.95 0.72 12.86
CA LYS A 337 10.69 1.14 14.07
C LYS A 337 12.16 0.76 13.98
N THR A 338 12.46 -0.38 13.37
CA THR A 338 13.83 -0.84 13.14
C THR A 338 14.52 0.02 12.10
N LEU A 339 13.83 0.38 11.03
CA LEU A 339 14.34 1.25 9.99
C LEU A 339 14.60 2.66 10.53
N ALA A 340 13.66 3.19 11.28
CA ALA A 340 13.76 4.51 11.92
C ALA A 340 14.86 4.59 13.01
N ALA A 341 15.24 3.46 13.63
CA ALA A 341 16.39 3.41 14.53
C ALA A 341 17.73 3.59 13.81
N GLY A 342 17.75 3.46 12.48
CA GLY A 342 18.88 3.76 11.60
C GLY A 342 19.99 2.72 11.58
N GLY A 343 21.11 3.10 10.97
CA GLY A 343 22.31 2.25 10.83
C GLY A 343 22.27 1.32 9.63
N PHE A 344 21.30 1.49 8.74
CA PHE A 344 21.23 0.72 7.51
C PHE A 344 22.03 1.36 6.37
N ARG A 345 22.64 0.51 5.58
CA ARG A 345 23.20 0.83 4.27
C ARG A 345 22.33 0.15 3.22
N ILE A 346 21.59 0.96 2.47
CA ILE A 346 20.56 0.52 1.53
C ILE A 346 21.03 0.94 0.13
N THR A 347 21.32 -0.03 -0.72
CA THR A 347 21.60 0.21 -2.13
C THR A 347 20.29 0.04 -2.89
N THR A 348 19.85 1.11 -3.52
CA THR A 348 18.63 1.11 -4.34
C THR A 348 18.91 0.51 -5.71
N THR A 349 17.84 0.26 -6.47
CA THR A 349 17.90 -0.12 -7.89
C THR A 349 17.96 1.09 -8.82
N LEU A 350 17.87 2.31 -8.27
CA LEU A 350 17.85 3.52 -9.05
C LEU A 350 19.22 3.78 -9.71
N GLN A 351 19.17 4.14 -10.98
CA GLN A 351 20.33 4.50 -11.78
C GLN A 351 20.46 6.02 -11.85
N ARG A 352 21.57 6.54 -11.37
CA ARG A 352 21.77 7.98 -11.26
C ARG A 352 21.55 8.73 -12.57
N GLY A 353 22.12 8.24 -13.69
CA GLY A 353 21.96 8.87 -14.99
C GLY A 353 20.49 8.92 -15.45
N ARG A 354 19.73 7.82 -15.24
CA ARG A 354 18.31 7.77 -15.55
C ARG A 354 17.48 8.65 -14.62
N GLN A 355 17.86 8.74 -13.35
CA GLN A 355 17.22 9.64 -12.40
C GLN A 355 17.40 11.10 -12.79
N ASP A 356 18.62 11.49 -13.16
CA ASP A 356 18.96 12.85 -13.61
C ASP A 356 18.23 13.18 -14.92
N ALA A 357 18.14 12.23 -15.87
CA ALA A 357 17.37 12.36 -17.12
C ALA A 357 15.88 12.60 -16.84
N PHE A 358 15.31 11.92 -15.83
CA PHE A 358 13.89 12.12 -15.50
C PHE A 358 13.63 13.52 -14.95
N VAL A 359 14.49 13.99 -14.05
CA VAL A 359 14.40 15.35 -13.51
C VAL A 359 14.48 16.36 -14.65
N LYS A 360 15.47 16.20 -15.54
CA LYS A 360 15.65 17.09 -16.69
C LYS A 360 14.42 17.11 -17.61
N ALA A 361 13.85 15.96 -17.92
CA ALA A 361 12.64 15.87 -18.77
C ALA A 361 11.44 16.59 -18.14
N VAL A 362 11.24 16.48 -16.81
CA VAL A 362 10.18 17.20 -16.11
C VAL A 362 10.47 18.72 -16.10
N ASP A 363 11.70 19.12 -15.85
CA ASP A 363 12.08 20.54 -15.85
C ASP A 363 11.82 21.17 -17.21
N ASP A 364 12.34 20.59 -18.31
CA ASP A 364 12.18 21.09 -19.67
C ASP A 364 10.69 21.14 -20.11
N GLN A 365 9.88 20.15 -19.74
CA GLN A 365 8.50 20.02 -20.24
C GLN A 365 7.43 20.64 -19.35
N VAL A 366 7.71 20.83 -18.06
CA VAL A 366 6.75 21.36 -17.08
C VAL A 366 7.33 22.50 -16.26
N THR A 367 8.39 22.28 -15.46
CA THR A 367 8.85 23.23 -14.44
C THR A 367 9.20 24.59 -15.04
N ASP A 368 9.97 24.61 -16.14
CA ASP A 368 10.40 25.83 -16.84
C ASP A 368 9.25 26.57 -17.55
N ARG A 369 8.10 25.91 -17.69
CA ARG A 369 6.90 26.50 -18.30
C ARG A 369 5.92 27.07 -17.26
N LEU A 370 6.14 26.80 -15.96
CA LEU A 370 5.29 27.30 -14.88
C LEU A 370 5.61 28.76 -14.58
N ASP A 371 4.56 29.58 -14.45
CA ASP A 371 4.63 30.96 -13.99
C ASP A 371 3.52 31.21 -12.94
N PRO A 372 3.74 30.72 -11.69
CA PRO A 372 2.73 30.85 -10.63
C PRO A 372 2.48 32.29 -10.18
N GLY A 373 3.29 33.23 -10.61
CA GLY A 373 3.10 34.66 -10.38
C GLY A 373 2.06 35.28 -11.32
N ARG A 374 1.98 34.77 -12.56
CA ARG A 374 1.04 35.26 -13.58
C ARG A 374 -0.17 34.36 -13.75
N ARG A 375 -0.02 33.04 -13.52
CA ARG A 375 -1.06 32.04 -13.70
C ARG A 375 -1.32 31.29 -12.41
N ALA A 376 -2.45 31.53 -11.78
CA ALA A 376 -2.81 30.89 -10.52
C ALA A 376 -2.90 29.35 -10.64
N ALA A 377 -3.32 28.82 -11.82
CA ALA A 377 -3.39 27.40 -12.09
C ALA A 377 -2.02 26.69 -11.99
N ASP A 378 -0.92 27.40 -12.28
CA ASP A 378 0.43 26.85 -12.23
C ASP A 378 0.89 26.50 -10.81
N ARG A 379 0.30 27.10 -9.77
CA ARG A 379 0.55 26.74 -8.37
C ARG A 379 0.06 25.35 -8.02
N ASN A 380 -0.93 24.86 -8.75
CA ASN A 380 -1.59 23.59 -8.49
C ASN A 380 -0.89 22.42 -9.19
N VAL A 381 0.03 22.67 -10.13
CA VAL A 381 0.67 21.60 -10.91
C VAL A 381 1.57 20.75 -10.04
N ARG A 382 1.41 19.44 -10.17
CA ARG A 382 2.23 18.39 -9.54
C ARG A 382 2.62 17.38 -10.61
N VAL A 383 3.79 16.75 -10.45
CA VAL A 383 4.25 15.71 -11.38
C VAL A 383 4.67 14.48 -10.58
N GLY A 384 4.28 13.30 -11.05
CA GLY A 384 4.75 12.00 -10.58
C GLY A 384 5.27 11.18 -11.74
N GLY A 385 6.30 10.35 -11.50
CA GLY A 385 6.86 9.49 -12.53
C GLY A 385 7.56 8.27 -11.94
N ALA A 386 7.53 7.15 -12.66
CA ALA A 386 8.27 5.94 -12.33
C ALA A 386 8.69 5.20 -13.61
N ALA A 387 9.90 4.67 -13.59
CA ALA A 387 10.46 3.89 -14.70
C ALA A 387 10.99 2.55 -14.18
N ILE A 388 10.58 1.47 -14.83
CA ILE A 388 10.86 0.08 -14.44
C ILE A 388 11.51 -0.63 -15.65
N ASP A 389 12.57 -1.36 -15.39
CA ASP A 389 13.15 -2.34 -16.31
C ASP A 389 12.20 -3.56 -16.37
N PRO A 390 11.59 -3.86 -17.53
CA PRO A 390 10.56 -4.89 -17.60
C PRO A 390 11.05 -6.29 -17.26
N GLU A 391 12.28 -6.64 -17.63
CA GLU A 391 12.86 -7.96 -17.43
C GLU A 391 13.17 -8.20 -15.95
N SER A 392 13.90 -7.26 -15.32
CA SER A 392 14.35 -7.42 -13.94
C SER A 392 13.34 -6.93 -12.89
N GLY A 393 12.34 -6.12 -13.27
CA GLY A 393 11.41 -5.46 -12.35
C GLY A 393 12.05 -4.36 -11.49
N ARG A 394 13.28 -3.95 -11.80
CA ARG A 394 13.99 -2.89 -11.07
C ARG A 394 13.41 -1.52 -11.38
N VAL A 395 13.06 -0.77 -10.35
CA VAL A 395 12.75 0.65 -10.51
C VAL A 395 14.05 1.39 -10.74
N VAL A 396 14.23 1.94 -11.94
CA VAL A 396 15.50 2.56 -12.36
C VAL A 396 15.51 4.08 -12.22
N ALA A 397 14.31 4.69 -12.16
CA ALA A 397 14.13 6.12 -11.86
C ALA A 397 12.75 6.35 -11.24
N LEU A 398 12.66 7.37 -10.37
CA LEU A 398 11.41 7.74 -9.68
C LEU A 398 11.38 9.26 -9.50
N TYR A 399 10.25 9.89 -9.86
CA TYR A 399 10.02 11.31 -9.71
C TYR A 399 8.80 11.56 -8.81
N GLY A 400 9.01 12.07 -7.58
CA GLY A 400 7.93 12.23 -6.60
C GLY A 400 7.30 13.62 -6.54
N GLY A 401 7.94 14.64 -7.12
CA GLY A 401 7.49 16.03 -7.08
C GLY A 401 8.64 16.99 -7.35
N PHE A 402 8.40 18.30 -7.33
CA PHE A 402 9.44 19.29 -7.66
C PHE A 402 10.54 19.39 -6.60
N ASP A 403 10.15 19.41 -5.32
CA ASP A 403 11.10 19.43 -4.20
C ASP A 403 10.41 18.90 -2.94
N TYR A 404 10.96 17.85 -2.35
CA TYR A 404 10.43 17.21 -1.13
C TYR A 404 10.33 18.19 0.05
N THR A 405 11.22 19.19 0.11
CA THR A 405 11.20 20.22 1.18
C THR A 405 10.05 21.22 1.04
N ARG A 406 9.43 21.29 -0.12
CA ARG A 406 8.31 22.18 -0.43
C ARG A 406 6.99 21.46 -0.62
N GLN A 407 7.06 20.21 -1.06
CA GLN A 407 5.91 19.36 -1.32
C GLN A 407 6.21 17.96 -0.80
N TYR A 408 5.67 17.63 0.36
CA TYR A 408 5.98 16.38 1.06
C TYR A 408 5.34 15.14 0.42
N VAL A 409 4.17 15.28 -0.22
CA VAL A 409 3.43 14.15 -0.82
C VAL A 409 4.16 13.62 -2.04
N ASN A 410 4.46 12.32 -2.04
CA ASN A 410 5.10 11.64 -3.15
C ASN A 410 4.08 11.31 -4.25
N ASN A 411 4.17 12.02 -5.38
CA ASN A 411 3.23 11.82 -6.48
C ASN A 411 3.49 10.52 -7.27
N ALA A 412 4.62 9.84 -7.05
CA ALA A 412 4.87 8.55 -7.66
C ALA A 412 4.16 7.39 -6.95
N THR A 413 3.92 7.51 -5.62
CA THR A 413 3.36 6.43 -4.78
C THR A 413 1.95 6.72 -4.26
N ARG A 414 1.44 7.96 -4.36
CA ARG A 414 0.07 8.32 -3.93
C ARG A 414 -1.00 7.61 -4.74
N ARG A 415 -2.12 7.26 -4.09
CA ARG A 415 -3.25 6.48 -4.66
C ARG A 415 -4.58 7.20 -4.50
N ASP A 416 -4.67 8.44 -4.97
CA ASP A 416 -5.88 9.27 -4.86
C ASP A 416 -6.29 9.95 -6.17
N TYR A 417 -5.54 9.73 -7.27
CA TYR A 417 -5.92 10.21 -8.60
C TYR A 417 -6.36 9.07 -9.50
N GLN A 418 -7.47 9.27 -10.20
CA GLN A 418 -7.96 8.32 -11.21
C GLN A 418 -6.95 8.16 -12.36
N VAL A 419 -6.69 6.91 -12.76
CA VAL A 419 -5.74 6.63 -13.84
C VAL A 419 -6.33 6.91 -15.24
N GLY A 420 -7.64 7.08 -15.31
CA GLY A 420 -8.33 7.40 -16.56
C GLY A 420 -8.12 6.36 -17.64
N SER A 421 -8.07 6.82 -18.89
CA SER A 421 -7.97 5.94 -20.07
C SER A 421 -6.69 5.10 -20.16
N THR A 422 -5.70 5.28 -19.27
CA THR A 422 -4.56 4.35 -19.18
C THR A 422 -4.97 2.96 -18.67
N PHE A 423 -6.19 2.80 -18.18
CA PHE A 423 -6.76 1.50 -17.82
C PHE A 423 -7.24 0.67 -19.02
N LYS A 424 -7.55 1.30 -20.15
CA LYS A 424 -8.12 0.65 -21.33
C LYS A 424 -7.31 -0.55 -21.87
N PRO A 425 -5.97 -0.53 -21.89
CA PRO A 425 -5.18 -1.68 -22.31
C PRO A 425 -5.49 -2.95 -21.51
N PHE A 426 -5.80 -2.85 -20.22
CA PHE A 426 -6.15 -4.01 -19.39
C PHE A 426 -7.47 -4.66 -19.83
N VAL A 427 -8.42 -3.86 -20.35
CA VAL A 427 -9.66 -4.39 -20.95
C VAL A 427 -9.37 -5.17 -22.21
N LEU A 428 -8.49 -4.64 -23.09
CA LEU A 428 -8.09 -5.33 -24.31
C LEU A 428 -7.32 -6.61 -24.01
N THR A 429 -6.35 -6.54 -23.08
CA THR A 429 -5.60 -7.71 -22.63
C THR A 429 -6.54 -8.80 -22.10
N ALA A 430 -7.51 -8.43 -21.25
CA ALA A 430 -8.52 -9.36 -20.75
C ALA A 430 -9.39 -9.94 -21.86
N ALA A 431 -9.75 -9.14 -22.86
CA ALA A 431 -10.54 -9.61 -23.99
C ALA A 431 -9.84 -10.69 -24.80
N VAL A 432 -8.53 -10.52 -25.04
CA VAL A 432 -7.71 -11.48 -25.79
C VAL A 432 -7.43 -12.72 -24.94
N GLU A 433 -7.02 -12.53 -23.68
CA GLU A 433 -6.72 -13.61 -22.73
C GLU A 433 -7.88 -14.59 -22.56
N GLU A 434 -9.08 -14.06 -22.36
CA GLU A 434 -10.28 -14.85 -22.13
C GLU A 434 -10.95 -15.33 -23.43
N GLY A 435 -10.40 -14.98 -24.61
CA GLY A 435 -11.03 -15.27 -25.89
C GLY A 435 -12.46 -14.72 -26.00
N SER A 436 -12.70 -13.55 -25.40
CA SER A 436 -14.02 -12.95 -25.21
C SER A 436 -14.73 -12.67 -26.54
N ARG A 437 -16.06 -12.60 -26.48
CA ARG A 437 -16.92 -12.33 -27.63
C ARG A 437 -17.82 -11.14 -27.39
N THR A 438 -18.12 -10.43 -28.45
CA THR A 438 -19.14 -9.37 -28.49
C THR A 438 -20.53 -9.94 -28.23
N GLN A 439 -21.53 -9.08 -27.96
CA GLN A 439 -22.93 -9.50 -27.74
C GLN A 439 -23.51 -10.30 -28.93
N ASP A 440 -23.02 -10.04 -30.16
CA ASP A 440 -23.42 -10.75 -31.36
C ASP A 440 -22.51 -11.98 -31.70
N GLY A 441 -21.65 -12.39 -30.73
CA GLY A 441 -20.89 -13.65 -30.78
C GLY A 441 -19.56 -13.60 -31.53
N ARG A 442 -19.13 -12.46 -32.07
CA ARG A 442 -17.82 -12.30 -32.74
C ARG A 442 -16.70 -12.31 -31.74
N ARG A 443 -15.59 -12.99 -32.01
CA ARG A 443 -14.38 -12.91 -31.18
C ARG A 443 -13.85 -11.47 -31.14
N ILE A 444 -13.48 -10.99 -29.95
CA ILE A 444 -12.90 -9.66 -29.80
C ILE A 444 -11.43 -9.72 -30.21
N THR A 445 -11.07 -8.93 -31.20
CA THR A 445 -9.71 -8.75 -31.75
C THR A 445 -9.49 -7.26 -32.00
N PRO A 446 -8.26 -6.80 -32.28
CA PRO A 446 -8.00 -5.43 -32.70
C PRO A 446 -8.82 -4.94 -33.91
N ASN A 447 -9.25 -5.85 -34.77
CA ASN A 447 -10.06 -5.56 -35.96
C ASN A 447 -11.57 -5.66 -35.74
N THR A 448 -12.00 -6.09 -34.56
CA THR A 448 -13.44 -6.13 -34.21
C THR A 448 -14.03 -4.73 -34.22
N VAL A 449 -15.13 -4.56 -34.97
CA VAL A 449 -15.82 -3.27 -35.08
C VAL A 449 -16.85 -3.14 -33.99
N TYR A 450 -16.80 -2.01 -33.29
CA TYR A 450 -17.78 -1.53 -32.32
C TYR A 450 -18.40 -0.22 -32.78
N ASP A 451 -19.55 0.11 -32.22
CA ASP A 451 -20.18 1.40 -32.40
C ASP A 451 -19.65 2.41 -31.38
N GLY A 452 -18.95 3.44 -31.84
CA GLY A 452 -18.34 4.51 -31.07
C GLY A 452 -19.22 5.74 -30.89
N THR A 453 -20.54 5.63 -31.05
CA THR A 453 -21.48 6.74 -30.85
C THR A 453 -21.38 7.23 -29.39
N ASP A 454 -21.31 8.56 -29.25
CA ASP A 454 -21.24 9.23 -27.94
C ASP A 454 -22.49 8.93 -27.10
N ARG A 455 -22.28 8.75 -25.77
CA ARG A 455 -23.36 8.44 -24.81
C ARG A 455 -24.22 7.26 -25.17
N ARG A 456 -23.67 6.29 -25.95
CA ARG A 456 -24.35 5.06 -26.27
C ARG A 456 -24.45 4.17 -25.04
N PRO A 457 -25.68 3.75 -24.66
CA PRO A 457 -25.84 2.81 -23.54
C PRO A 457 -25.16 1.48 -23.83
N VAL A 458 -24.40 0.97 -22.85
CA VAL A 458 -23.82 -0.37 -22.92
C VAL A 458 -24.91 -1.44 -22.91
N GLN A 459 -24.73 -2.48 -23.69
CA GLN A 459 -25.65 -3.60 -23.81
C GLN A 459 -25.12 -4.83 -23.07
N GLY A 460 -26.02 -5.70 -22.58
CA GLY A 460 -25.63 -6.91 -21.87
C GLY A 460 -25.30 -6.65 -20.37
N TRP A 461 -25.50 -5.44 -19.88
CA TRP A 461 -25.31 -5.10 -18.46
C TRP A 461 -26.64 -5.09 -17.71
N SER A 462 -26.72 -5.86 -16.63
CA SER A 462 -27.94 -5.98 -15.81
C SER A 462 -28.08 -4.93 -14.69
N GLY A 463 -27.05 -4.10 -14.50
CA GLY A 463 -27.07 -3.00 -13.50
C GLY A 463 -27.73 -1.72 -14.03
N ALA A 464 -27.48 -0.62 -13.35
CA ALA A 464 -27.96 0.68 -13.78
C ALA A 464 -27.49 1.03 -15.21
N ARG A 465 -28.34 1.76 -15.96
CA ARG A 465 -27.99 2.23 -17.30
C ARG A 465 -26.65 2.99 -17.26
N TYR A 466 -25.72 2.56 -18.09
CA TYR A 466 -24.42 3.20 -18.24
C TYR A 466 -24.21 3.62 -19.69
N ALA A 467 -23.92 4.88 -19.91
CA ALA A 467 -23.78 5.49 -21.24
C ALA A 467 -22.71 6.60 -21.16
N PRO A 468 -21.41 6.25 -21.17
CA PRO A 468 -20.34 7.22 -21.00
C PRO A 468 -20.24 8.18 -22.20
N GLU A 469 -19.88 9.42 -21.88
CA GLU A 469 -19.49 10.41 -22.89
C GLU A 469 -18.09 10.09 -23.41
N ASN A 470 -17.87 10.22 -24.73
CA ASN A 470 -16.53 10.23 -25.29
C ASN A 470 -15.81 11.53 -24.86
N GLU A 471 -14.51 11.48 -24.63
CA GLU A 471 -13.76 12.59 -24.01
C GLU A 471 -13.89 13.92 -24.80
N ASP A 472 -14.05 13.83 -26.10
CA ASP A 472 -14.24 14.97 -27.02
C ASP A 472 -15.71 15.23 -27.39
N GLY A 473 -16.66 14.47 -26.83
CA GLY A 473 -18.07 14.51 -27.18
C GLY A 473 -18.40 14.05 -28.60
N HIS A 474 -17.43 13.45 -29.33
CA HIS A 474 -17.59 13.06 -30.73
C HIS A 474 -18.20 11.66 -30.88
N SER A 475 -19.16 11.54 -31.82
CA SER A 475 -19.74 10.25 -32.24
C SER A 475 -18.95 9.68 -33.38
N TYR A 476 -18.18 8.63 -33.15
CA TYR A 476 -17.29 8.03 -34.14
C TYR A 476 -17.98 7.02 -35.10
N GLY A 477 -19.19 6.56 -34.73
CA GLY A 477 -19.85 5.50 -35.47
C GLY A 477 -19.08 4.17 -35.41
N PRO A 478 -19.24 3.30 -36.44
CA PRO A 478 -18.50 2.02 -36.48
C PRO A 478 -17.00 2.22 -36.65
N LEU A 479 -16.19 1.67 -35.71
CA LEU A 479 -14.73 1.69 -35.79
C LEU A 479 -14.14 0.43 -35.15
N THR A 480 -12.94 0.06 -35.57
CA THR A 480 -12.22 -1.09 -35.00
C THR A 480 -11.75 -0.80 -33.59
N VAL A 481 -11.51 -1.86 -32.79
CA VAL A 481 -10.90 -1.74 -31.45
C VAL A 481 -9.57 -0.98 -31.52
N ARG A 482 -8.72 -1.25 -32.53
CA ARG A 482 -7.48 -0.50 -32.77
C ARG A 482 -7.76 1.01 -32.91
N ALA A 483 -8.62 1.39 -33.86
CA ALA A 483 -8.96 2.80 -34.06
C ALA A 483 -9.63 3.46 -32.83
N ALA A 484 -10.40 2.68 -32.10
CA ALA A 484 -11.00 3.15 -30.84
C ALA A 484 -9.93 3.34 -29.74
N THR A 485 -8.87 2.56 -29.75
CA THR A 485 -7.73 2.69 -28.83
C THR A 485 -6.90 3.93 -29.18
N ASP A 486 -6.62 4.13 -30.46
CA ASP A 486 -5.87 5.29 -30.99
C ASP A 486 -6.53 6.62 -30.62
N ARG A 487 -7.87 6.64 -30.61
CA ARG A 487 -8.69 7.81 -30.26
C ARG A 487 -9.23 7.80 -28.82
N SER A 488 -8.89 6.76 -28.06
CA SER A 488 -9.33 6.60 -26.66
C SER A 488 -10.85 6.60 -26.46
N VAL A 489 -11.64 6.00 -27.37
CA VAL A 489 -13.12 6.08 -27.38
C VAL A 489 -13.74 5.37 -26.16
N ASN A 490 -14.45 6.13 -25.32
CA ASN A 490 -15.02 5.63 -24.05
C ASN A 490 -16.17 4.64 -24.29
N SER A 491 -17.10 4.97 -25.20
CA SER A 491 -18.28 4.14 -25.48
C SER A 491 -17.94 2.75 -25.98
N VAL A 492 -16.85 2.60 -26.76
CA VAL A 492 -16.36 1.31 -27.23
C VAL A 492 -15.80 0.49 -26.06
N TYR A 493 -14.92 1.08 -25.26
CA TYR A 493 -14.26 0.36 -24.17
C TYR A 493 -15.21 0.00 -23.02
N ALA A 494 -16.21 0.83 -22.74
CA ALA A 494 -17.26 0.49 -21.79
C ALA A 494 -18.10 -0.72 -22.25
N GLN A 495 -18.43 -0.78 -23.55
CA GLN A 495 -19.10 -1.96 -24.12
C GLN A 495 -18.21 -3.18 -24.07
N MET A 496 -16.93 -3.06 -24.48
CA MET A 496 -15.98 -4.16 -24.44
C MET A 496 -15.77 -4.69 -23.03
N ALA A 497 -15.72 -3.82 -22.01
CA ALA A 497 -15.63 -4.28 -20.61
C ALA A 497 -16.85 -5.11 -20.18
N VAL A 498 -18.04 -4.80 -20.68
CA VAL A 498 -19.25 -5.62 -20.44
C VAL A 498 -19.16 -6.95 -21.18
N ASP A 499 -18.72 -6.95 -22.42
CA ASP A 499 -18.57 -8.15 -23.25
C ASP A 499 -17.53 -9.13 -22.67
N VAL A 500 -16.44 -8.61 -22.14
CA VAL A 500 -15.40 -9.37 -21.40
C VAL A 500 -15.94 -9.85 -20.05
N GLY A 501 -16.72 -9.02 -19.39
CA GLY A 501 -17.15 -9.14 -18.00
C GLY A 501 -16.24 -8.34 -17.06
N PRO A 502 -16.77 -7.30 -16.39
CA PRO A 502 -15.97 -6.37 -15.57
C PRO A 502 -15.13 -7.05 -14.47
N ALA A 503 -15.62 -8.18 -13.93
CA ALA A 503 -14.87 -8.97 -12.94
C ALA A 503 -13.62 -9.65 -13.52
N ARG A 504 -13.66 -10.04 -14.80
CA ARG A 504 -12.49 -10.59 -15.51
C ARG A 504 -11.47 -9.48 -15.79
N VAL A 505 -11.94 -8.33 -16.25
CA VAL A 505 -11.09 -7.14 -16.42
C VAL A 505 -10.37 -6.77 -15.12
N LYS A 506 -11.10 -6.75 -13.99
CA LYS A 506 -10.49 -6.52 -12.68
C LYS A 506 -9.40 -7.54 -12.34
N ARG A 507 -9.67 -8.83 -12.55
CA ARG A 507 -8.68 -9.90 -12.30
C ARG A 507 -7.43 -9.75 -13.18
N THR A 508 -7.61 -9.43 -14.45
CA THR A 508 -6.48 -9.19 -15.37
C THR A 508 -5.63 -8.00 -14.92
N ALA A 509 -6.25 -6.89 -14.51
CA ALA A 509 -5.52 -5.74 -13.98
C ALA A 509 -4.70 -6.09 -12.74
N ILE A 510 -5.27 -6.87 -11.81
CA ILE A 510 -4.55 -7.38 -10.63
C ILE A 510 -3.44 -8.35 -11.03
N ALA A 511 -3.68 -9.25 -11.97
CA ALA A 511 -2.67 -10.19 -12.44
C ALA A 511 -1.48 -9.48 -13.10
N LEU A 512 -1.71 -8.37 -13.80
CA LEU A 512 -0.68 -7.53 -14.41
C LEU A 512 0.15 -6.74 -13.38
N GLY A 513 -0.31 -6.58 -12.12
CA GLY A 513 0.46 -5.95 -11.07
C GLY A 513 -0.28 -4.90 -10.23
N LEU A 514 -1.52 -4.53 -10.59
CA LEU A 514 -2.27 -3.62 -9.72
C LEU A 514 -2.58 -4.28 -8.37
N PRO A 515 -2.37 -3.60 -7.24
CA PRO A 515 -2.73 -4.13 -5.93
C PRO A 515 -4.23 -4.46 -5.84
N GLU A 516 -4.57 -5.60 -5.23
CA GLU A 516 -5.97 -6.02 -5.06
C GLU A 516 -6.82 -4.99 -4.32
N GLY A 517 -6.19 -4.27 -3.37
CA GLY A 517 -6.79 -3.22 -2.55
C GLY A 517 -6.80 -1.83 -3.21
N THR A 518 -6.50 -1.71 -4.52
CA THR A 518 -6.52 -0.42 -5.21
C THR A 518 -7.90 0.24 -5.06
N PRO A 519 -7.98 1.47 -4.53
CA PRO A 519 -9.25 2.15 -4.34
C PRO A 519 -9.99 2.32 -5.68
N ASP A 520 -11.32 2.27 -5.64
CA ASP A 520 -12.22 2.43 -6.79
C ASP A 520 -12.04 1.42 -7.94
N LEU A 521 -11.24 0.36 -7.75
CA LEU A 521 -11.10 -0.76 -8.67
C LEU A 521 -12.32 -1.70 -8.54
N SER A 522 -13.47 -1.25 -9.03
CA SER A 522 -14.74 -1.96 -8.94
C SER A 522 -15.11 -2.69 -10.24
N ALA A 523 -15.76 -3.87 -10.12
CA ALA A 523 -16.20 -4.66 -11.26
C ALA A 523 -17.52 -4.11 -11.85
N SER A 524 -17.44 -2.97 -12.53
CA SER A 524 -18.56 -2.30 -13.20
C SER A 524 -18.15 -1.90 -14.63
N PRO A 525 -19.09 -1.53 -15.53
CA PRO A 525 -18.74 -1.08 -16.89
C PRO A 525 -17.80 0.12 -16.93
N SER A 526 -17.84 0.99 -15.90
CA SER A 526 -16.97 2.15 -15.76
C SER A 526 -15.50 1.79 -15.54
N ILE A 527 -15.16 0.55 -15.17
CA ILE A 527 -13.79 0.08 -14.99
C ILE A 527 -12.90 0.40 -16.20
N ALA A 528 -13.49 0.35 -17.41
CA ALA A 528 -12.80 0.67 -18.65
C ALA A 528 -12.30 2.11 -18.75
N LEU A 529 -12.90 3.03 -17.97
CA LEU A 529 -12.55 4.45 -17.98
C LEU A 529 -11.55 4.81 -16.87
N GLY A 530 -11.11 3.80 -16.09
CA GLY A 530 -10.08 3.95 -15.06
C GLY A 530 -10.47 4.83 -13.89
N PRO A 531 -11.62 4.59 -13.22
CA PRO A 531 -11.93 5.26 -11.96
C PRO A 531 -10.95 4.85 -10.85
N ALA A 532 -10.27 3.71 -11.00
CA ALA A 532 -9.27 3.22 -10.05
C ALA A 532 -8.20 4.28 -9.78
N THR A 533 -7.86 4.45 -8.51
CA THR A 533 -6.84 5.39 -8.05
C THR A 533 -5.53 4.65 -7.72
N ALA A 534 -4.93 4.03 -8.72
CA ALA A 534 -3.61 3.40 -8.61
C ALA A 534 -2.49 4.46 -8.62
N SER A 535 -1.38 4.18 -7.97
CA SER A 535 -0.20 5.05 -8.03
C SER A 535 0.48 4.99 -9.41
N VAL A 536 1.33 5.98 -9.68
CA VAL A 536 2.18 5.97 -10.88
C VAL A 536 3.07 4.72 -10.90
N LEU A 537 3.59 4.31 -9.74
CA LEU A 537 4.45 3.14 -9.61
C LEU A 537 3.67 1.83 -9.82
N ASP A 538 2.43 1.70 -9.31
CA ASP A 538 1.57 0.54 -9.58
C ASP A 538 1.27 0.41 -11.08
N MET A 539 0.97 1.54 -11.74
CA MET A 539 0.74 1.55 -13.18
C MET A 539 2.00 1.20 -13.98
N ALA A 540 3.19 1.66 -13.52
CA ALA A 540 4.46 1.32 -14.16
C ALA A 540 4.74 -0.19 -14.06
N GLU A 541 4.42 -0.84 -12.94
CA GLU A 541 4.52 -2.31 -12.78
C GLU A 541 3.62 -3.04 -13.77
N ALA A 542 2.36 -2.62 -13.88
CA ALA A 542 1.40 -3.25 -14.79
C ALA A 542 1.82 -3.09 -16.26
N TYR A 543 2.36 -1.92 -16.64
CA TYR A 543 2.88 -1.69 -17.99
C TYR A 543 4.20 -2.41 -18.25
N ALA A 544 5.06 -2.58 -17.22
CA ALA A 544 6.26 -3.40 -17.31
C ALA A 544 5.91 -4.88 -17.57
N THR A 545 4.82 -5.38 -16.99
CA THR A 545 4.30 -6.73 -17.25
C THR A 545 3.87 -6.89 -18.71
N LEU A 546 3.20 -5.89 -19.29
CA LEU A 546 2.87 -5.91 -20.73
C LEU A 546 4.13 -5.88 -21.58
N ALA A 547 5.11 -5.04 -21.26
CA ALA A 547 6.40 -4.95 -21.93
C ALA A 547 7.20 -6.27 -21.86
N ASN A 548 7.05 -7.04 -20.79
CA ASN A 548 7.68 -8.34 -20.55
C ASN A 548 6.78 -9.51 -21.02
N HIS A 549 6.06 -9.35 -22.10
CA HIS A 549 5.24 -10.40 -22.73
C HIS A 549 4.23 -11.07 -21.76
N GLY A 550 3.69 -10.31 -20.83
CA GLY A 550 2.73 -10.80 -19.84
C GLY A 550 3.35 -11.55 -18.66
N ARG A 551 4.68 -11.55 -18.50
CA ARG A 551 5.38 -12.10 -17.34
C ARG A 551 5.43 -11.05 -16.25
N HIS A 552 4.75 -11.31 -15.16
CA HIS A 552 4.72 -10.45 -13.97
C HIS A 552 5.69 -10.95 -12.91
N GLY A 553 6.42 -10.04 -12.31
CA GLY A 553 7.14 -10.18 -11.07
C GLY A 553 7.16 -8.82 -10.39
N ARG A 554 6.90 -8.77 -9.08
CA ARG A 554 6.84 -7.48 -8.36
C ARG A 554 8.07 -6.63 -8.61
N TYR A 555 7.88 -5.31 -8.66
CA TYR A 555 9.00 -4.39 -8.76
C TYR A 555 9.90 -4.46 -7.53
N THR A 556 11.15 -4.04 -7.67
CA THR A 556 12.07 -3.86 -6.57
C THR A 556 12.70 -2.48 -6.60
N LEU A 557 12.79 -1.85 -5.41
CA LEU A 557 13.47 -0.57 -5.19
C LEU A 557 14.84 -0.74 -4.53
N VAL A 558 15.15 -1.94 -4.01
CA VAL A 558 16.36 -2.22 -3.24
C VAL A 558 17.10 -3.42 -3.84
N SER A 559 18.39 -3.23 -4.14
CA SER A 559 19.29 -4.29 -4.62
C SER A 559 20.05 -4.98 -3.48
N SER A 560 20.35 -4.25 -2.39
CA SER A 560 20.96 -4.81 -1.19
C SER A 560 20.70 -3.93 0.03
N ILE A 561 20.66 -4.57 1.19
CA ILE A 561 20.53 -3.89 2.47
C ILE A 561 21.42 -4.57 3.50
N SER A 562 22.13 -3.79 4.30
CA SER A 562 22.97 -4.27 5.39
C SER A 562 22.86 -3.38 6.62
N LYS A 563 23.11 -3.95 7.79
CA LYS A 563 23.20 -3.25 9.08
C LYS A 563 24.38 -3.80 9.85
N ASP A 564 25.25 -2.93 10.35
CA ASP A 564 26.46 -3.30 11.14
C ASP A 564 27.34 -4.33 10.42
N GLY A 565 27.38 -4.27 9.08
CA GLY A 565 28.16 -5.21 8.25
C GLY A 565 27.46 -6.55 7.96
N ALA A 566 26.30 -6.81 8.57
CA ALA A 566 25.49 -8.00 8.30
C ALA A 566 24.47 -7.73 7.19
N THR A 567 24.35 -8.62 6.22
CA THR A 567 23.35 -8.52 5.14
C THR A 567 21.98 -8.91 5.65
N VAL A 568 20.96 -8.11 5.30
CA VAL A 568 19.55 -8.44 5.49
C VAL A 568 19.04 -9.10 4.22
N GLY A 569 18.36 -10.24 4.35
CA GLY A 569 17.81 -10.98 3.20
C GLY A 569 16.69 -10.20 2.51
N LEU A 570 16.74 -10.12 1.20
CA LEU A 570 15.66 -9.62 0.37
C LEU A 570 14.77 -10.78 -0.10
N PRO A 571 13.46 -10.59 -0.27
CA PRO A 571 12.58 -11.60 -0.85
C PRO A 571 13.02 -11.91 -2.29
N ALA A 572 12.92 -13.18 -2.69
CA ALA A 572 13.08 -13.55 -4.09
C ALA A 572 11.93 -12.98 -4.92
N ARG A 573 12.24 -12.48 -6.11
CA ARG A 573 11.22 -12.06 -7.06
C ARG A 573 10.50 -13.29 -7.61
N ASP A 574 9.22 -13.41 -7.32
CA ASP A 574 8.37 -14.49 -7.82
C ASP A 574 7.82 -14.09 -9.20
N GLU A 575 8.47 -14.58 -10.27
CA GLU A 575 8.04 -14.35 -11.65
C GLU A 575 7.07 -15.43 -12.11
N ARG A 576 5.98 -14.98 -12.75
CA ARG A 576 4.97 -15.87 -13.33
C ARG A 576 4.38 -15.30 -14.61
N GLN A 577 3.89 -16.15 -15.48
CA GLN A 577 3.04 -15.71 -16.58
C GLN A 577 1.69 -15.26 -16.00
N ALA A 578 1.44 -13.98 -16.01
CA ALA A 578 0.23 -13.36 -15.48
C ALA A 578 -0.93 -13.37 -16.49
N VAL A 579 -0.59 -13.12 -17.74
CA VAL A 579 -1.46 -13.26 -18.92
C VAL A 579 -0.65 -13.91 -20.03
N SER A 580 -1.30 -14.55 -21.00
CA SER A 580 -0.60 -15.18 -22.12
C SER A 580 0.25 -14.16 -22.90
N ARG A 581 1.37 -14.62 -23.45
CA ARG A 581 2.19 -13.80 -24.33
C ARG A 581 1.37 -13.22 -25.49
N GLU A 582 0.47 -14.02 -26.06
CA GLU A 582 -0.43 -13.61 -27.12
C GLU A 582 -1.29 -12.39 -26.71
N ALA A 583 -1.84 -12.38 -25.49
CA ALA A 583 -2.67 -11.29 -25.00
C ALA A 583 -1.85 -10.01 -24.76
N ALA A 584 -0.68 -10.14 -24.13
CA ALA A 584 0.21 -9.01 -23.88
C ALA A 584 0.73 -8.41 -25.21
N ASP A 585 1.23 -9.26 -26.12
CA ASP A 585 1.81 -8.83 -27.38
C ASP A 585 0.76 -8.25 -28.34
N THR A 586 -0.46 -8.81 -28.36
CA THR A 586 -1.58 -8.21 -29.09
C THR A 586 -1.93 -6.82 -28.59
N THR A 587 -1.93 -6.64 -27.26
CA THR A 587 -2.15 -5.32 -26.63
C THR A 587 -1.03 -4.36 -27.01
N THR A 588 0.23 -4.81 -26.96
CA THR A 588 1.41 -4.03 -27.37
C THR A 588 1.29 -3.54 -28.81
N ALA A 589 0.91 -4.43 -29.74
CA ALA A 589 0.73 -4.08 -31.15
C ALA A 589 -0.35 -2.99 -31.40
N VAL A 590 -1.38 -2.95 -30.53
CA VAL A 590 -2.38 -1.88 -30.58
C VAL A 590 -1.84 -0.60 -29.94
N LEU A 591 -1.08 -0.71 -28.85
CA LEU A 591 -0.50 0.46 -28.17
C LEU A 591 0.61 1.14 -28.98
N GLN A 592 1.30 0.41 -29.88
CA GLN A 592 2.19 1.02 -30.88
C GLN A 592 1.41 1.99 -31.76
N SER A 593 0.24 1.60 -32.29
CA SER A 593 -0.56 2.48 -33.19
C SER A 593 -1.02 3.77 -32.45
N VAL A 594 -1.21 3.74 -31.14
CA VAL A 594 -1.51 4.94 -30.35
C VAL A 594 -0.36 5.94 -30.38
N VAL A 595 0.89 5.46 -30.34
CA VAL A 595 2.09 6.28 -30.44
C VAL A 595 2.34 6.70 -31.89
N ASP A 596 2.16 5.82 -32.85
CA ASP A 596 2.45 6.07 -34.26
C ASP A 596 1.52 7.12 -34.90
N GLY A 597 0.23 7.08 -34.56
CA GLY A 597 -0.76 7.95 -35.21
C GLY A 597 -1.97 8.33 -34.34
N GLY A 598 -1.98 7.91 -33.07
CA GLY A 598 -3.08 8.18 -32.15
C GLY A 598 -2.83 9.35 -31.21
N THR A 599 -3.43 9.30 -30.02
CA THR A 599 -3.33 10.34 -28.99
C THR A 599 -1.96 10.45 -28.36
N GLY A 600 -1.06 9.49 -28.58
CA GLY A 600 0.26 9.38 -27.96
C GLY A 600 1.44 9.87 -28.81
N THR A 601 1.20 10.52 -29.95
CA THR A 601 2.25 10.87 -30.94
C THR A 601 3.42 11.68 -30.37
N ALA A 602 3.23 12.46 -29.31
CA ALA A 602 4.32 13.20 -28.67
C ALA A 602 5.40 12.29 -28.05
N ALA A 603 5.08 11.03 -27.77
CA ALA A 603 6.03 10.03 -27.28
C ALA A 603 7.02 9.55 -28.35
N GLN A 604 6.78 9.80 -29.64
CA GLN A 604 7.73 9.51 -30.74
C GLN A 604 9.05 10.24 -30.57
N SER A 605 9.11 11.32 -29.76
CA SER A 605 10.36 12.00 -29.43
C SER A 605 11.39 11.11 -28.73
N ALA A 606 11.01 9.93 -28.25
CA ALA A 606 11.92 8.90 -27.76
C ALA A 606 12.87 8.34 -28.83
N GLY A 607 12.52 8.48 -30.13
CA GLY A 607 13.33 7.98 -31.24
C GLY A 607 13.48 6.46 -31.31
N ARG A 608 12.53 5.71 -30.71
CA ARG A 608 12.55 4.25 -30.58
C ARG A 608 11.15 3.67 -30.76
N PRO A 609 11.03 2.38 -31.12
CA PRO A 609 9.76 1.66 -31.08
C PRO A 609 9.14 1.79 -29.69
N ALA A 610 7.90 2.26 -29.64
CA ALA A 610 7.22 2.55 -28.39
C ALA A 610 5.74 2.14 -28.45
N ALA A 611 5.23 1.65 -27.33
CA ALA A 611 3.83 1.34 -27.13
C ALA A 611 3.33 2.14 -25.92
N GLY A 612 2.14 2.75 -25.99
CA GLY A 612 1.68 3.58 -24.86
C GLY A 612 0.22 4.00 -24.97
N LYS A 613 -0.28 4.55 -23.87
CA LYS A 613 -1.65 5.02 -23.75
C LYS A 613 -1.72 6.33 -22.97
N THR A 614 -2.47 7.27 -23.49
CA THR A 614 -2.85 8.51 -22.80
C THR A 614 -4.01 8.27 -21.84
N GLY A 615 -4.05 9.02 -20.74
CA GLY A 615 -5.15 9.05 -19.80
C GLY A 615 -5.46 10.47 -19.35
N THR A 616 -6.72 10.73 -19.05
CA THR A 616 -7.19 11.97 -18.44
C THR A 616 -8.20 11.58 -17.36
N ALA A 617 -8.01 12.07 -16.14
CA ALA A 617 -8.93 11.88 -15.05
C ALA A 617 -10.14 12.83 -15.20
N GLU A 618 -11.25 12.49 -14.52
CA GLU A 618 -12.44 13.35 -14.50
C GLU A 618 -12.11 14.80 -14.12
N GLU A 619 -12.77 15.75 -14.76
CA GLU A 619 -12.59 17.20 -14.57
C GLU A 619 -11.14 17.66 -14.85
N ASP A 620 -10.37 16.95 -15.67
CA ASP A 620 -8.96 17.25 -15.96
C ASP A 620 -8.07 17.44 -14.72
N LYS A 621 -8.37 16.73 -13.62
CA LYS A 621 -7.58 16.77 -12.38
C LYS A 621 -6.24 16.07 -12.48
N ALA A 622 -6.07 15.15 -13.43
CA ALA A 622 -4.80 14.53 -13.76
C ALA A 622 -4.73 14.13 -15.25
N ALA A 623 -3.55 14.25 -15.80
CA ALA A 623 -3.20 13.83 -17.17
C ALA A 623 -2.08 12.80 -17.09
N TRP A 624 -2.24 11.67 -17.76
CA TRP A 624 -1.36 10.50 -17.67
C TRP A 624 -0.82 10.11 -19.03
N PHE A 625 0.41 9.64 -19.06
CA PHE A 625 0.94 8.83 -20.15
C PHE A 625 1.64 7.60 -19.55
N ALA A 626 1.19 6.43 -19.94
CA ALA A 626 1.78 5.15 -19.57
C ALA A 626 2.26 4.45 -20.86
N GLY A 627 3.54 4.15 -20.92
CA GLY A 627 4.11 3.56 -22.13
C GLY A 627 5.43 2.83 -21.86
N TYR A 628 5.89 2.11 -22.87
CA TYR A 628 7.11 1.32 -22.78
C TYR A 628 7.79 1.14 -24.15
N THR A 629 9.08 0.89 -24.08
CA THR A 629 9.89 0.22 -25.12
C THR A 629 10.12 -1.22 -24.66
N PRO A 630 10.74 -2.09 -25.45
CA PRO A 630 11.16 -3.42 -24.97
C PRO A 630 12.05 -3.37 -23.72
N GLN A 631 12.78 -2.27 -23.51
CA GLN A 631 13.83 -2.13 -22.49
C GLN A 631 13.41 -1.29 -21.27
N LEU A 632 12.34 -0.51 -21.34
CA LEU A 632 11.96 0.42 -20.30
C LEU A 632 10.45 0.71 -20.30
N ALA A 633 9.79 0.46 -19.19
CA ALA A 633 8.40 0.86 -18.94
C ALA A 633 8.38 2.10 -18.05
N THR A 634 7.67 3.14 -18.49
CA THR A 634 7.62 4.42 -17.80
C THR A 634 6.18 4.93 -17.74
N VAL A 635 5.79 5.44 -16.58
CA VAL A 635 4.51 6.12 -16.40
C VAL A 635 4.75 7.51 -15.84
N VAL A 636 4.07 8.49 -16.43
CA VAL A 636 4.14 9.90 -16.04
C VAL A 636 2.74 10.42 -15.82
N ALA A 637 2.53 11.14 -14.71
CA ALA A 637 1.29 11.83 -14.40
C ALA A 637 1.55 13.30 -14.07
N VAL A 638 0.78 14.19 -14.65
CA VAL A 638 0.67 15.60 -14.26
C VAL A 638 -0.67 15.78 -13.56
N MET A 639 -0.64 16.22 -12.32
CA MET A 639 -1.79 16.26 -11.40
C MET A 639 -2.05 17.68 -10.95
N GLY A 640 -3.30 18.01 -10.63
CA GLY A 640 -3.69 19.30 -10.07
C GLY A 640 -4.02 19.20 -8.60
N GLN A 641 -3.28 19.93 -7.73
CA GLN A 641 -3.51 19.97 -6.29
C GLN A 641 -3.25 21.35 -5.73
N ASP A 642 -4.20 21.85 -4.98
CA ASP A 642 -4.05 23.07 -4.20
C ASP A 642 -2.92 22.91 -3.16
N PRO A 643 -1.92 23.81 -3.15
CA PRO A 643 -0.76 23.66 -2.26
C PRO A 643 -1.08 23.86 -0.77
N GLU A 644 -2.15 24.54 -0.43
CA GLU A 644 -2.50 24.88 0.95
C GLU A 644 -3.49 23.88 1.54
N THR A 645 -4.49 23.47 0.76
CA THR A 645 -5.58 22.61 1.25
C THR A 645 -5.41 21.14 0.89
N GLY A 646 -4.50 20.80 -0.05
CA GLY A 646 -4.33 19.45 -0.56
C GLY A 646 -5.47 18.97 -1.48
N VAL A 647 -6.49 19.81 -1.71
CA VAL A 647 -7.64 19.44 -2.54
C VAL A 647 -7.24 19.34 -4.01
N GLN A 648 -7.71 18.30 -4.68
CA GLN A 648 -7.51 18.12 -6.13
C GLN A 648 -8.14 19.28 -6.91
N LYS A 649 -7.44 19.78 -7.92
CA LYS A 649 -7.86 20.91 -8.78
C LYS A 649 -7.77 20.53 -10.25
N PRO A 650 -8.66 21.04 -11.08
CA PRO A 650 -8.49 20.96 -12.53
C PRO A 650 -7.22 21.66 -13.01
N LEU A 651 -6.66 21.16 -14.11
CA LEU A 651 -5.46 21.72 -14.73
C LEU A 651 -5.73 22.72 -15.86
N TYR A 652 -6.96 23.28 -15.91
CA TYR A 652 -7.30 24.31 -16.90
C TYR A 652 -6.46 25.58 -16.71
N GLY A 653 -5.87 26.06 -17.80
CA GLY A 653 -4.99 27.25 -17.79
C GLY A 653 -3.57 27.01 -17.29
N ALA A 654 -3.26 25.81 -16.78
CA ALA A 654 -1.92 25.46 -16.36
C ALA A 654 -0.93 25.47 -17.55
N MET A 655 0.29 25.95 -17.33
CA MET A 655 1.32 26.13 -18.36
C MET A 655 0.85 27.02 -19.54
N GLY A 656 -0.19 27.84 -19.34
CA GLY A 656 -0.79 28.66 -20.40
C GLY A 656 -1.62 27.88 -21.42
N LEU A 657 -1.95 26.62 -21.14
CA LEU A 657 -2.74 25.75 -22.01
C LEU A 657 -4.22 25.78 -21.61
N PRO A 658 -5.15 25.75 -22.57
CA PRO A 658 -6.57 25.64 -22.24
C PRO A 658 -6.86 24.40 -21.38
N ARG A 659 -6.16 23.28 -21.66
CA ARG A 659 -6.30 21.99 -21.03
C ARG A 659 -4.97 21.25 -21.01
N VAL A 660 -4.67 20.52 -19.93
CA VAL A 660 -3.54 19.58 -19.87
C VAL A 660 -4.08 18.16 -20.03
N ASN A 661 -3.65 17.47 -21.07
CA ASN A 661 -4.07 16.10 -21.38
C ASN A 661 -2.86 15.16 -21.49
N GLY A 662 -3.13 13.84 -21.51
CA GLY A 662 -2.10 12.82 -21.50
C GLY A 662 -1.18 12.82 -22.71
N GLY A 663 -1.65 13.24 -23.88
CA GLY A 663 -0.87 13.41 -25.12
C GLY A 663 0.01 14.67 -25.15
N GLY A 664 -0.14 15.54 -24.14
CA GLY A 664 0.60 16.79 -24.01
C GLY A 664 1.90 16.61 -23.18
N ALA A 665 1.96 17.29 -22.04
CA ALA A 665 3.14 17.29 -21.16
C ALA A 665 3.55 15.88 -20.71
N PRO A 666 2.64 14.98 -20.25
CA PRO A 666 3.05 13.63 -19.84
C PRO A 666 3.74 12.83 -20.95
N ALA A 667 3.19 12.83 -22.16
CA ALA A 667 3.78 12.12 -23.31
C ALA A 667 5.13 12.72 -23.74
N ARG A 668 5.29 14.06 -23.67
CA ARG A 668 6.57 14.73 -23.96
C ARG A 668 7.63 14.39 -22.93
N ILE A 669 7.29 14.40 -21.60
CA ILE A 669 8.22 13.97 -20.54
C ILE A 669 8.63 12.53 -20.80
N TRP A 670 7.67 11.66 -21.09
CA TRP A 670 7.92 10.24 -21.36
C TRP A 670 8.88 10.07 -22.54
N GLY A 671 8.63 10.77 -23.66
CA GLY A 671 9.43 10.66 -24.86
C GLY A 671 10.87 11.17 -24.64
N GLN A 672 11.03 12.36 -24.06
CA GLN A 672 12.36 12.91 -23.77
C GLN A 672 13.11 12.03 -22.78
N PHE A 673 12.48 11.68 -21.65
CA PHE A 673 13.10 10.81 -20.64
C PHE A 673 13.54 9.47 -21.23
N THR A 674 12.65 8.80 -21.99
CA THR A 674 12.95 7.49 -22.59
C THR A 674 14.10 7.58 -23.58
N GLY A 675 14.15 8.62 -24.40
CA GLY A 675 15.27 8.89 -25.31
C GLY A 675 16.58 9.07 -24.54
N ASP A 676 16.61 9.97 -23.56
CA ASP A 676 17.79 10.27 -22.76
C ASP A 676 18.22 9.07 -21.88
N ALA A 677 17.28 8.35 -21.27
CA ALA A 677 17.55 7.20 -20.39
C ALA A 677 18.10 5.97 -21.13
N LEU A 678 17.82 5.86 -22.42
CA LEU A 678 18.28 4.76 -23.27
C LEU A 678 19.33 5.23 -24.29
N GLU A 679 19.88 6.45 -24.15
CA GLU A 679 20.94 6.93 -25.01
C GLU A 679 22.14 5.97 -25.00
N GLY A 680 22.69 5.65 -26.18
CA GLY A 680 23.81 4.72 -26.33
C GLY A 680 23.46 3.23 -26.18
N THR A 681 22.20 2.87 -25.90
CA THR A 681 21.75 1.47 -25.96
C THR A 681 21.25 1.10 -27.34
N GLU A 682 21.31 -0.18 -27.70
CA GLU A 682 20.76 -0.70 -28.95
C GLU A 682 19.27 -0.40 -29.09
N ILE A 683 18.84 -0.01 -30.28
CA ILE A 683 17.42 0.16 -30.58
C ILE A 683 16.86 -1.21 -30.94
N THR A 684 15.96 -1.74 -30.12
CA THR A 684 15.32 -3.03 -30.31
C THR A 684 13.86 -2.84 -30.68
N ASP A 685 13.37 -3.64 -31.65
CA ASP A 685 11.96 -3.74 -31.97
C ASP A 685 11.23 -4.69 -31.02
N PHE A 686 9.91 -4.57 -30.96
CA PHE A 686 9.08 -5.51 -30.22
C PHE A 686 8.99 -6.86 -30.95
N GLU A 687 9.33 -7.94 -30.27
CA GLU A 687 9.17 -9.31 -30.77
C GLU A 687 7.77 -9.86 -30.44
N LEU A 688 6.76 -9.50 -31.22
CA LEU A 688 5.36 -9.74 -30.89
C LEU A 688 4.82 -11.07 -31.42
N LEU A 689 4.17 -11.84 -30.56
CA LEU A 689 3.32 -12.98 -30.90
C LEU A 689 1.85 -12.55 -30.73
N THR A 690 1.21 -12.13 -31.81
CA THR A 690 -0.15 -11.59 -31.74
C THR A 690 -1.23 -12.62 -31.99
N ALA A 691 -2.41 -12.42 -31.45
CA ALA A 691 -3.57 -13.27 -31.64
C ALA A 691 -4.00 -13.33 -33.12
N PRO A 692 -4.51 -14.47 -33.62
CA PRO A 692 -5.03 -14.60 -34.96
C PRO A 692 -6.09 -13.55 -35.32
N GLY A 693 -5.96 -12.89 -36.44
CA GLY A 693 -6.85 -11.80 -36.90
C GLY A 693 -6.50 -10.42 -36.28
N SER A 694 -5.34 -10.27 -35.65
CA SER A 694 -4.85 -8.99 -35.10
C SER A 694 -4.33 -8.04 -36.19
N TYR A 695 -3.88 -8.54 -37.32
CA TYR A 695 -3.47 -7.76 -38.49
C TYR A 695 -4.51 -7.89 -39.60
N GLN A 696 -4.85 -6.79 -40.29
CA GLN A 696 -5.42 -6.89 -41.60
C GLN A 696 -4.29 -7.39 -42.51
N GLU A 697 -4.47 -8.53 -43.20
CA GLU A 697 -3.68 -8.80 -44.37
C GLU A 697 -3.83 -7.58 -45.26
N GLN A 698 -2.74 -6.87 -45.52
CA GLN A 698 -2.71 -5.91 -46.64
C GLN A 698 -3.05 -6.73 -47.88
N SER A 699 -4.29 -6.59 -48.37
CA SER A 699 -4.67 -7.10 -49.68
C SER A 699 -3.69 -6.48 -50.65
N GLU A 700 -2.72 -7.26 -51.12
CA GLU A 700 -1.91 -6.86 -52.28
C GLU A 700 -2.90 -6.43 -53.36
N ALA A 701 -2.85 -5.15 -53.69
CA ALA A 701 -3.59 -4.68 -54.84
C ALA A 701 -3.17 -5.56 -56.07
N PRO A 702 -4.11 -6.13 -56.82
CA PRO A 702 -3.74 -6.96 -57.92
C PRO A 702 -2.84 -6.15 -58.88
N PRO A 703 -1.78 -6.78 -59.45
CA PRO A 703 -0.85 -6.09 -60.34
C PRO A 703 -1.64 -5.47 -61.48
N SER A 704 -1.54 -4.16 -61.64
CA SER A 704 -2.10 -3.44 -62.77
C SER A 704 -1.52 -4.00 -64.01
N SER A 705 -2.36 -4.66 -64.84
CA SER A 705 -2.03 -5.13 -66.15
C SER A 705 -1.51 -3.98 -67.05
N PRO A 706 -0.45 -4.17 -67.85
CA PRO A 706 0.04 -3.14 -68.72
C PRO A 706 -1.01 -2.88 -69.83
N GLY A 707 -1.57 -1.65 -69.78
CA GLY A 707 -2.51 -1.20 -70.80
C GLY A 707 -1.83 -1.08 -72.22
N ALA A 708 -2.51 -1.60 -73.14
CA ALA A 708 -2.16 -1.55 -74.61
C ALA A 708 -2.07 -0.10 -75.10
N GLU A 709 -1.00 0.21 -75.80
CA GLU A 709 -0.86 1.39 -76.63
C GLU A 709 -1.89 1.38 -77.77
N SER A 710 -2.56 2.51 -78.01
CA SER A 710 -3.11 2.81 -79.32
C SER A 710 -3.17 4.32 -79.57
N GLY A 711 -2.27 4.77 -80.42
CA GLY A 711 -2.63 5.55 -81.62
C GLY A 711 -3.01 7.01 -81.42
N THR A 712 -2.06 7.91 -81.64
CA THR A 712 -2.28 9.26 -82.18
C THR A 712 -2.99 9.28 -83.50
N PRO A 713 -3.75 10.32 -83.92
CA PRO A 713 -3.13 11.35 -84.74
C PRO A 713 -3.60 12.81 -84.47
N SER A 714 -2.59 13.67 -84.56
CA SER A 714 -2.44 14.93 -85.34
C SER A 714 -3.67 15.79 -85.66
N GLY A 715 -3.59 17.11 -85.37
CA GLY A 715 -4.25 18.13 -86.18
C GLY A 715 -4.52 19.46 -85.57
N ALA A 716 -3.64 20.44 -85.87
CA ALA A 716 -3.89 21.83 -86.16
C ALA A 716 -4.23 22.82 -84.99
N ALA A 717 -3.31 23.78 -84.84
CA ALA A 717 -3.49 25.16 -84.31
C ALA A 717 -3.93 26.07 -85.54
N PRO A 718 -3.99 27.46 -85.33
CA PRO A 718 -4.79 28.38 -84.46
C PRO A 718 -5.62 29.34 -85.37
N PRO A 719 -6.00 30.59 -85.20
CA PRO A 719 -5.59 31.64 -84.23
C PRO A 719 -6.74 32.53 -83.74
N SER A 720 -6.54 33.25 -82.73
CA SER A 720 -6.51 34.72 -82.46
C SER A 720 -6.77 35.08 -81.00
#